data_f45ce789169232cfb916bbb4e933cd4b
#
_entry.id   f45ce789169232cfb916bbb4e933cd4b
#
_cell.length_a   1.000
_cell.length_b   1.000
_cell.length_c   1.000
_cell.angle_alpha   90.00
_cell.angle_beta   90.00
_cell.angle_gamma   90.00
#
_symmetry.space_group_name_H-M   'P 1'
#
loop_
_entity.id
_entity.type
_entity.pdbx_description
1 polymer ?
#
loop_
_entity_poly.entity_id
_entity_poly.type
_entity_poly.pdbx_seq_one_letter_code
_entity_poly.pdbx_strand_id
1 'polypeptide(L)'
;MALPDGNQSSMGERRARSGYNLLALLLLLCLWIQSALAQVSANDPPRAVDSLQVSPPTPLGRRIDNFALGDSRGAQHALEDYAHAPAVVVVFLGTECPLAVTYAPRLAALAAEFGPRGAIFLGVNSNRQDSLAEIEQFSRQHELPFPVLKDSSTAVAKQFGAVRTPQAFVLDNERVVRYVGRIDDQYGLSDGGSFQRPRVLRRDLASALEEVLSGQSVTVPETTATGCLIARPRAPQADSPVTWSRQISRIFQSHCQSCHRAGNIAPFPLLTYQDALGWEDMILEVVAERRMPPWHANPQFGSFANDCRLRDDEIDLVRQWVEHGAPEGDVAEAPAPRQFTDGWDIPQPDLVVPMSDQPFVIPQQDNLEYQFFVVDPGLREDCWVQAAECRAGNRSVVHHITVFAVPPEVQVDIHDPNLFRYAFVGTSPGGKPCLFPPGVARLLSAGTRFIFEIHYTPRGRAETDLSSVGLKFVDAGQVRRPVQTVIAMNTALDIPPMDPDYVAATDYTLTDDVELLLLNPHMHLRGRSFRFTAMFPHGRAEVLLDVPHYDFNWQHNYFLAEPKKLPQGTVIRCEGHFDNSPQNLSNPDPASRVRWGDQTWQEMLVACFVVIPDHDDPQWVYAGPTGPSMPPAEPPRAEVATSLGIAVLSLVFAAVLLRWVIIRRRKVPTIVTQT
;
A
#
# COMPACT_ATOMS: atom_id res chain seq x y z
N MET A 1 64.91 -75.34 4.03
CA MET A 1 65.44 -75.00 5.36
C MET A 1 65.23 -73.50 5.54
N ALA A 2 64.51 -73.12 6.63
CA ALA A 2 64.28 -71.81 7.14
C ALA A 2 63.28 -70.91 6.37
N LEU A 3 62.10 -70.74 6.95
CA LEU A 3 61.19 -69.63 6.81
C LEU A 3 61.69 -68.40 7.53
N PRO A 4 61.31 -67.17 7.12
CA PRO A 4 61.33 -66.07 8.04
C PRO A 4 59.94 -65.46 8.31
N ASP A 5 59.81 -64.94 9.50
CA ASP A 5 58.79 -64.07 10.10
C ASP A 5 58.53 -62.80 9.26
N GLY A 6 57.28 -62.23 9.11
CA GLY A 6 56.53 -61.63 10.16
C GLY A 6 56.21 -60.18 9.70
N ASN A 7 55.04 -59.88 9.19
CA ASN A 7 54.64 -58.50 8.85
C ASN A 7 53.32 -58.15 9.53
N GLN A 8 53.37 -57.57 10.73
CA GLN A 8 52.28 -56.96 11.48
C GLN A 8 52.60 -55.48 11.71
N SER A 9 52.36 -54.61 10.73
CA SER A 9 52.41 -53.17 11.02
C SER A 9 51.72 -52.25 9.96
N SER A 10 50.70 -52.69 9.24
CA SER A 10 50.08 -51.82 8.24
C SER A 10 48.55 -51.56 8.41
N MET A 11 47.89 -52.05 9.46
CA MET A 11 46.47 -51.83 9.65
C MET A 11 46.09 -50.65 10.58
N GLY A 12 47.03 -50.08 11.33
CA GLY A 12 46.79 -48.94 12.23
C GLY A 12 46.74 -47.58 11.54
N GLU A 13 47.58 -47.34 10.54
CA GLU A 13 47.70 -46.04 9.89
C GLU A 13 46.60 -45.75 8.87
N ARG A 14 46.00 -46.75 8.24
CA ARG A 14 44.89 -46.50 7.27
C ARG A 14 43.59 -46.08 7.95
N ARG A 15 43.30 -46.46 9.20
CA ARG A 15 42.11 -46.06 9.93
C ARG A 15 42.20 -44.64 10.48
N ALA A 16 43.37 -44.15 10.81
CA ALA A 16 43.59 -42.78 11.27
C ALA A 16 43.40 -41.76 10.13
N ARG A 17 43.92 -42.04 8.91
CA ARG A 17 43.78 -41.15 7.76
C ARG A 17 42.33 -41.04 7.23
N SER A 18 41.52 -42.09 7.35
CA SER A 18 40.09 -42.04 6.93
C SER A 18 39.23 -41.15 7.86
N GLY A 19 39.55 -41.09 9.18
CA GLY A 19 38.86 -40.25 10.16
C GLY A 19 39.11 -38.76 9.96
N TYR A 20 40.35 -38.39 9.64
CA TYR A 20 40.72 -36.98 9.37
C TYR A 20 40.09 -36.42 8.09
N ASN A 21 39.97 -37.23 7.03
CA ASN A 21 39.30 -36.82 5.79
C ASN A 21 37.79 -36.61 5.97
N LEU A 22 37.13 -37.41 6.80
CA LEU A 22 35.70 -37.23 7.08
C LEU A 22 35.45 -35.99 7.94
N LEU A 23 36.29 -35.71 8.90
CA LEU A 23 36.21 -34.50 9.74
C LEU A 23 36.47 -33.21 8.95
N ALA A 24 37.46 -33.26 8.04
CA ALA A 24 37.76 -32.15 7.14
C ALA A 24 36.63 -31.90 6.14
N LEU A 25 35.97 -32.94 5.61
CA LEU A 25 34.82 -32.82 4.74
C LEU A 25 33.61 -32.26 5.49
N LEU A 26 33.36 -32.67 6.71
CA LEU A 26 32.28 -32.13 7.55
C LEU A 26 32.54 -30.67 7.93
N LEU A 27 33.77 -30.28 8.23
CA LEU A 27 34.12 -28.87 8.48
C LEU A 27 33.97 -28.00 7.22
N LEU A 28 34.38 -28.50 6.07
CA LEU A 28 34.17 -27.79 4.78
C LEU A 28 32.67 -27.66 4.44
N LEU A 29 31.88 -28.70 4.72
CA LEU A 29 30.42 -28.64 4.54
C LEU A 29 29.75 -27.65 5.50
N CYS A 30 30.19 -27.61 6.77
CA CYS A 30 29.73 -26.63 7.75
C CYS A 30 30.09 -25.18 7.34
N LEU A 31 31.32 -24.97 6.85
CA LEU A 31 31.75 -23.67 6.32
C LEU A 31 30.99 -23.27 5.07
N TRP A 32 30.66 -24.21 4.20
CA TRP A 32 29.85 -23.95 3.00
C TRP A 32 28.40 -23.63 3.33
N ILE A 33 27.81 -24.36 4.31
CA ILE A 33 26.46 -24.08 4.84
C ILE A 33 26.43 -22.70 5.53
N GLN A 34 27.45 -22.34 6.31
CA GLN A 34 27.56 -21.00 6.91
C GLN A 34 27.71 -19.90 5.86
N SER A 35 28.46 -20.14 4.79
CA SER A 35 28.57 -19.20 3.66
C SER A 35 27.25 -19.06 2.88
N ALA A 36 26.54 -20.17 2.68
CA ALA A 36 25.22 -20.16 2.03
C ALA A 36 24.15 -19.47 2.90
N LEU A 37 24.16 -19.69 4.20
CA LEU A 37 23.28 -18.98 5.14
C LEU A 37 23.63 -17.49 5.26
N ALA A 38 24.90 -17.13 5.16
CA ALA A 38 25.33 -15.73 5.12
C ALA A 38 24.93 -15.01 3.82
N GLN A 39 24.84 -15.74 2.69
CA GLN A 39 24.35 -15.18 1.43
C GLN A 39 22.83 -15.06 1.38
N VAL A 40 22.08 -15.89 2.11
CA VAL A 40 20.61 -15.76 2.25
C VAL A 40 20.26 -14.57 3.16
N SER A 41 21.12 -14.24 4.14
CA SER A 41 20.94 -13.07 5.02
C SER A 41 21.33 -11.73 4.38
N ALA A 42 21.95 -11.73 3.19
CA ALA A 42 22.33 -10.51 2.48
C ALA A 42 21.19 -9.93 1.61
N ASN A 43 20.01 -10.57 1.57
CA ASN A 43 18.81 -10.10 0.91
C ASN A 43 17.76 -9.57 1.90
N ASP A 44 18.13 -9.24 3.12
CA ASP A 44 17.26 -8.47 3.99
C ASP A 44 16.99 -7.10 3.36
N PRO A 45 15.73 -6.64 3.33
CA PRO A 45 15.43 -5.28 2.91
C PRO A 45 16.26 -4.31 3.76
N PRO A 46 16.68 -3.16 3.21
CA PRO A 46 17.53 -2.22 3.93
C PRO A 46 16.88 -1.92 5.29
N ARG A 47 17.64 -2.16 6.35
CA ARG A 47 17.21 -1.95 7.74
C ARG A 47 16.51 -0.62 7.85
N ALA A 48 15.29 -0.63 8.38
CA ALA A 48 14.57 0.56 8.79
C ALA A 48 15.53 1.54 9.46
N VAL A 49 15.43 2.80 9.07
CA VAL A 49 16.30 3.89 9.54
C VAL A 49 15.99 4.11 11.03
N ASP A 50 16.66 3.37 11.88
CA ASP A 50 16.53 3.42 13.36
C ASP A 50 16.99 4.77 13.96
N SER A 51 17.43 5.71 13.12
CA SER A 51 18.06 6.96 13.56
C SER A 51 17.14 8.18 13.62
N LEU A 52 15.89 8.11 13.16
CA LEU A 52 14.97 9.27 13.18
C LEU A 52 13.86 9.19 14.24
N GLN A 53 13.67 8.06 14.91
CA GLN A 53 12.65 7.90 15.95
C GLN A 53 13.25 7.85 17.36
N VAL A 54 13.89 8.92 17.82
CA VAL A 54 13.89 9.18 19.26
C VAL A 54 12.50 9.72 19.58
N SER A 55 11.56 8.82 19.84
CA SER A 55 10.27 9.22 20.42
C SER A 55 10.56 10.04 21.67
N PRO A 56 10.02 11.27 21.80
CA PRO A 56 10.20 12.01 23.03
C PRO A 56 9.66 11.17 24.18
N PRO A 57 10.24 11.31 25.39
CA PRO A 57 9.76 10.55 26.54
C PRO A 57 8.25 10.80 26.70
N THR A 58 7.50 9.72 26.91
CA THR A 58 6.05 9.80 27.10
C THR A 58 5.71 10.81 28.19
N PRO A 59 4.74 11.70 27.99
CA PRO A 59 4.31 12.66 29.01
C PRO A 59 3.42 12.03 30.10
N LEU A 60 3.17 10.73 30.05
CA LEU A 60 2.32 10.04 31.03
C LEU A 60 2.75 10.32 32.47
N GLY A 61 1.78 10.61 33.32
CA GLY A 61 1.98 10.95 34.71
C GLY A 61 2.59 12.35 34.92
N ARG A 62 2.91 13.10 33.88
CA ARG A 62 3.44 14.46 33.99
C ARG A 62 2.30 15.46 33.96
N ARG A 63 2.37 16.49 34.87
CA ARG A 63 1.50 17.64 34.81
C ARG A 63 1.89 18.55 33.67
N ILE A 64 0.91 19.02 32.89
CA ILE A 64 1.09 19.99 31.81
C ILE A 64 1.02 21.40 32.39
N ASP A 65 2.03 22.22 32.06
CA ASP A 65 2.06 23.64 32.42
C ASP A 65 0.97 24.41 31.68
N ASN A 66 0.54 25.54 32.23
CA ASN A 66 -0.43 26.40 31.55
C ASN A 66 0.13 26.90 30.21
N PHE A 67 -0.70 26.88 29.19
CA PHE A 67 -0.44 27.52 27.92
C PHE A 67 -1.64 28.33 27.44
N ALA A 68 -1.44 29.32 26.62
CA ALA A 68 -2.51 30.09 26.00
C ALA A 68 -2.29 30.19 24.50
N LEU A 69 -3.31 29.82 23.70
CA LEU A 69 -3.31 29.87 22.26
C LEU A 69 -4.57 30.52 21.71
N GLY A 70 -4.46 31.15 20.55
CA GLY A 70 -5.60 31.68 19.82
C GLY A 70 -6.27 30.62 18.94
N ASP A 71 -7.61 30.72 18.83
CA ASP A 71 -8.36 29.97 17.82
C ASP A 71 -8.46 30.76 16.50
N SER A 72 -9.06 30.15 15.47
CA SER A 72 -9.26 30.77 14.16
C SER A 72 -10.21 31.97 14.16
N ARG A 73 -10.97 32.16 15.24
CA ARG A 73 -11.93 33.27 15.42
C ARG A 73 -11.35 34.41 16.25
N GLY A 74 -10.11 34.30 16.72
CA GLY A 74 -9.37 35.26 17.48
C GLY A 74 -9.62 35.19 18.98
N ALA A 75 -10.40 34.22 19.50
CA ALA A 75 -10.53 33.98 20.92
C ALA A 75 -9.27 33.35 21.50
N GLN A 76 -8.85 33.76 22.67
CA GLN A 76 -7.75 33.17 23.42
C GLN A 76 -8.28 32.09 24.36
N HIS A 77 -7.58 30.97 24.43
CA HIS A 77 -7.91 29.85 25.32
C HIS A 77 -6.65 29.46 26.09
N ALA A 78 -6.72 29.59 27.41
CA ALA A 78 -5.69 29.09 28.29
C ALA A 78 -6.11 27.78 28.95
N LEU A 79 -5.15 26.85 29.17
CA LEU A 79 -5.48 25.58 29.83
C LEU A 79 -6.11 25.79 31.21
N GLU A 80 -5.74 26.86 31.91
CA GLU A 80 -6.30 27.23 33.21
C GLU A 80 -7.77 27.68 33.16
N ASP A 81 -8.29 28.16 32.02
CA ASP A 81 -9.70 28.52 31.85
C ASP A 81 -10.61 27.29 32.09
N TYR A 82 -10.05 26.11 31.92
CA TYR A 82 -10.72 24.83 32.08
C TYR A 82 -10.40 24.13 33.42
N ALA A 83 -9.84 24.87 34.40
CA ALA A 83 -9.42 24.32 35.71
C ALA A 83 -10.54 23.57 36.46
N HIS A 84 -11.79 23.90 36.20
CA HIS A 84 -12.98 23.27 36.81
C HIS A 84 -13.35 21.93 36.16
N ALA A 85 -12.80 21.61 34.95
CA ALA A 85 -13.18 20.41 34.20
C ALA A 85 -12.54 19.15 34.81
N PRO A 86 -13.30 18.06 35.04
CA PRO A 86 -12.76 16.81 35.54
C PRO A 86 -11.81 16.12 34.55
N ALA A 87 -11.96 16.39 33.26
CA ALA A 87 -11.05 15.92 32.22
C ALA A 87 -10.91 16.96 31.10
N VAL A 88 -9.70 17.09 30.55
CA VAL A 88 -9.44 17.86 29.33
C VAL A 88 -8.80 16.95 28.31
N VAL A 89 -9.41 16.88 27.12
CA VAL A 89 -8.89 16.16 25.95
C VAL A 89 -8.18 17.16 25.05
N VAL A 90 -6.90 16.95 24.81
CA VAL A 90 -6.13 17.73 23.83
C VAL A 90 -5.82 16.82 22.63
N VAL A 91 -6.27 17.20 21.44
CA VAL A 91 -6.05 16.43 20.22
C VAL A 91 -5.24 17.26 19.22
N PHE A 92 -4.07 16.78 18.84
CA PHE A 92 -3.27 17.40 17.79
C PHE A 92 -3.86 17.04 16.44
N LEU A 93 -4.17 18.05 15.62
CA LEU A 93 -4.88 17.91 14.33
C LEU A 93 -4.14 18.67 13.22
N GLY A 94 -4.16 18.11 12.01
CA GLY A 94 -3.72 18.76 10.78
C GLY A 94 -4.86 18.84 9.77
N THR A 95 -5.00 19.95 9.09
CA THR A 95 -6.15 20.21 8.19
C THR A 95 -6.10 19.35 6.93
N GLU A 96 -4.92 19.02 6.44
CA GLU A 96 -4.68 18.18 5.24
C GLU A 96 -4.21 16.76 5.58
N CYS A 97 -4.12 16.42 6.88
CA CYS A 97 -3.79 15.06 7.29
C CYS A 97 -4.97 14.11 7.02
N PRO A 98 -4.83 13.09 6.14
CA PRO A 98 -5.95 12.21 5.79
C PRO A 98 -6.59 11.53 7.00
N LEU A 99 -5.79 11.07 7.97
CA LEU A 99 -6.30 10.45 9.18
C LEU A 99 -7.01 11.46 10.11
N ALA A 100 -6.53 12.70 10.21
CA ALA A 100 -7.22 13.73 10.98
C ALA A 100 -8.59 14.07 10.36
N VAL A 101 -8.65 14.17 9.02
CA VAL A 101 -9.90 14.35 8.27
C VAL A 101 -10.86 13.18 8.54
N THR A 102 -10.38 11.94 8.46
CA THR A 102 -11.20 10.74 8.69
C THR A 102 -11.71 10.64 10.11
N TYR A 103 -10.90 11.04 11.12
CA TYR A 103 -11.29 10.99 12.53
C TYR A 103 -12.08 12.21 13.02
N ALA A 104 -12.16 13.30 12.26
CA ALA A 104 -12.85 14.51 12.68
C ALA A 104 -14.34 14.28 13.08
N PRO A 105 -15.16 13.54 12.31
CA PRO A 105 -16.54 13.22 12.72
C PRO A 105 -16.58 12.38 14.01
N ARG A 106 -15.63 11.48 14.20
CA ARG A 106 -15.52 10.66 15.41
C ARG A 106 -15.20 11.49 16.65
N LEU A 107 -14.31 12.48 16.49
CA LEU A 107 -13.98 13.43 17.57
C LEU A 107 -15.16 14.31 17.93
N ALA A 108 -15.94 14.75 16.93
CA ALA A 108 -17.18 15.49 17.17
C ALA A 108 -18.20 14.66 17.97
N ALA A 109 -18.36 13.37 17.59
CA ALA A 109 -19.24 12.44 18.32
C ALA A 109 -18.77 12.20 19.76
N LEU A 110 -17.46 12.02 19.98
CA LEU A 110 -16.88 11.86 21.31
C LEU A 110 -17.09 13.12 22.18
N ALA A 111 -16.90 14.31 21.61
CA ALA A 111 -17.18 15.56 22.34
C ALA A 111 -18.66 15.70 22.71
N ALA A 112 -19.57 15.27 21.85
CA ALA A 112 -21.00 15.24 22.18
C ALA A 112 -21.36 14.19 23.25
N GLU A 113 -20.68 13.02 23.25
CA GLU A 113 -20.88 11.94 24.22
C GLU A 113 -20.37 12.33 25.63
N PHE A 114 -19.14 12.88 25.71
CA PHE A 114 -18.47 13.13 27.00
C PHE A 114 -18.57 14.56 27.51
N GLY A 115 -18.88 15.53 26.64
CA GLY A 115 -19.08 16.95 27.07
C GLY A 115 -20.10 17.14 28.20
N PRO A 116 -21.32 16.55 28.11
CA PRO A 116 -22.31 16.60 29.20
C PRO A 116 -21.83 15.98 30.51
N ARG A 117 -20.79 15.15 30.46
CA ARG A 117 -20.17 14.49 31.63
C ARG A 117 -18.99 15.30 32.19
N GLY A 118 -18.70 16.46 31.60
CA GLY A 118 -17.69 17.41 32.07
C GLY A 118 -16.34 17.33 31.35
N ALA A 119 -16.19 16.50 30.32
CA ALA A 119 -14.97 16.49 29.50
C ALA A 119 -14.93 17.70 28.55
N ILE A 120 -13.83 18.44 28.55
CA ILE A 120 -13.56 19.53 27.60
C ILE A 120 -12.66 19.02 26.49
N PHE A 121 -12.99 19.34 25.23
CA PHE A 121 -12.18 19.01 24.08
C PHE A 121 -11.51 20.27 23.52
N LEU A 122 -10.22 20.18 23.22
CA LEU A 122 -9.40 21.19 22.56
C LEU A 122 -8.64 20.57 21.42
N GLY A 123 -8.85 21.03 20.19
CA GLY A 123 -7.97 20.75 19.09
C GLY A 123 -6.73 21.65 19.16
N VAL A 124 -5.56 21.14 18.83
CA VAL A 124 -4.33 21.95 18.67
C VAL A 124 -3.73 21.67 17.30
N ASN A 125 -3.53 22.73 16.53
CA ASN A 125 -2.87 22.64 15.25
C ASN A 125 -1.45 23.23 15.38
N SER A 126 -0.45 22.34 15.32
CA SER A 126 0.97 22.72 15.36
C SER A 126 1.64 22.61 13.99
N ASN A 127 0.89 22.37 12.93
CA ASN A 127 1.40 22.28 11.57
C ASN A 127 1.73 23.67 11.05
N ARG A 128 2.96 23.88 10.58
CA ARG A 128 3.44 25.17 10.09
C ARG A 128 2.66 25.64 8.86
N GLN A 129 2.33 24.72 7.96
CA GLN A 129 1.66 24.97 6.68
C GLN A 129 0.17 25.33 6.84
N ASP A 130 -0.49 24.92 7.91
CA ASP A 130 -1.91 25.16 8.08
C ASP A 130 -2.18 26.60 8.53
N SER A 131 -2.89 27.39 7.75
CA SER A 131 -3.30 28.76 8.08
C SER A 131 -4.53 28.76 9.02
N LEU A 132 -4.80 29.91 9.68
CA LEU A 132 -6.02 30.08 10.49
C LEU A 132 -7.29 29.93 9.65
N ALA A 133 -7.27 30.34 8.38
CA ALA A 133 -8.41 30.21 7.48
C ALA A 133 -8.72 28.74 7.16
N GLU A 134 -7.69 27.93 6.91
CA GLU A 134 -7.83 26.48 6.68
C GLU A 134 -8.29 25.75 7.93
N ILE A 135 -7.80 26.13 9.11
CA ILE A 135 -8.26 25.60 10.39
C ILE A 135 -9.74 25.91 10.62
N GLU A 136 -10.19 27.13 10.31
CA GLU A 136 -11.60 27.49 10.41
C GLU A 136 -12.45 26.71 9.41
N GLN A 137 -11.98 26.58 8.17
CA GLN A 137 -12.65 25.80 7.13
C GLN A 137 -12.78 24.34 7.55
N PHE A 138 -11.70 23.71 8.03
CA PHE A 138 -11.68 22.34 8.54
C PHE A 138 -12.70 22.16 9.68
N SER A 139 -12.69 23.06 10.67
CA SER A 139 -13.59 23.01 11.81
C SER A 139 -15.06 23.10 11.38
N ARG A 140 -15.38 23.96 10.41
CA ARG A 140 -16.75 24.10 9.86
C ARG A 140 -17.15 22.90 9.01
N GLN A 141 -16.28 22.42 8.14
CA GLN A 141 -16.58 21.29 7.26
C GLN A 141 -16.85 20.00 8.03
N HIS A 142 -16.19 19.83 9.18
CA HIS A 142 -16.33 18.65 10.04
C HIS A 142 -17.22 18.89 11.27
N GLU A 143 -17.87 20.07 11.33
CA GLU A 143 -18.82 20.44 12.40
C GLU A 143 -18.24 20.20 13.80
N LEU A 144 -16.94 20.53 14.00
CA LEU A 144 -16.29 20.31 15.28
C LEU A 144 -16.92 21.21 16.36
N PRO A 145 -17.46 20.63 17.47
CA PRO A 145 -18.13 21.38 18.53
C PRO A 145 -17.15 22.01 19.54
N PHE A 146 -15.86 21.96 19.28
CA PHE A 146 -14.79 22.45 20.13
C PHE A 146 -13.79 23.32 19.33
N PRO A 147 -13.07 24.26 19.98
CA PRO A 147 -12.10 25.12 19.30
C PRO A 147 -10.87 24.34 18.85
N VAL A 148 -10.31 24.73 17.69
CA VAL A 148 -8.99 24.30 17.22
C VAL A 148 -8.02 25.48 17.33
N LEU A 149 -7.01 25.33 18.18
CA LEU A 149 -6.06 26.36 18.59
C LEU A 149 -4.80 26.30 17.74
N LYS A 150 -4.24 27.44 17.33
CA LYS A 150 -3.00 27.49 16.54
C LYS A 150 -1.76 27.56 17.41
N ASP A 151 -0.91 26.55 17.39
CA ASP A 151 0.42 26.49 18.01
C ASP A 151 1.54 26.73 16.97
N SER A 152 1.67 27.98 16.52
CA SER A 152 2.63 28.36 15.48
C SER A 152 4.09 28.11 15.85
N SER A 153 4.41 28.09 17.13
CA SER A 153 5.77 27.88 17.67
C SER A 153 6.10 26.39 17.90
N THR A 154 5.14 25.53 17.78
CA THR A 154 5.23 24.11 18.19
C THR A 154 5.58 23.91 19.68
N ALA A 155 5.42 24.96 20.50
CA ALA A 155 5.78 24.90 21.92
C ALA A 155 4.86 23.97 22.70
N VAL A 156 3.54 23.99 22.41
CA VAL A 156 2.57 23.11 23.03
C VAL A 156 2.78 21.66 22.56
N ALA A 157 3.02 21.44 21.26
CA ALA A 157 3.36 20.12 20.79
C ALA A 157 4.61 19.54 21.49
N LYS A 158 5.64 20.34 21.68
CA LYS A 158 6.86 19.95 22.42
C LYS A 158 6.57 19.64 23.89
N GLN A 159 5.71 20.45 24.54
CA GLN A 159 5.32 20.26 25.93
C GLN A 159 4.58 18.93 26.13
N PHE A 160 3.69 18.57 25.22
CA PHE A 160 2.99 17.29 25.23
C PHE A 160 3.82 16.12 24.70
N GLY A 161 4.93 16.37 24.02
CA GLY A 161 5.66 15.34 23.28
C GLY A 161 4.85 14.80 22.08
N ALA A 162 3.93 15.62 21.55
CA ALA A 162 3.15 15.24 20.37
C ALA A 162 4.04 15.19 19.12
N VAL A 163 3.84 14.15 18.34
CA VAL A 163 4.65 13.88 17.15
C VAL A 163 3.83 13.68 15.88
N ARG A 164 2.53 13.37 16.01
CA ARG A 164 1.65 13.07 14.88
C ARG A 164 0.31 13.76 14.97
N THR A 165 -0.40 13.77 13.86
CA THR A 165 -1.81 14.17 13.75
C THR A 165 -2.61 13.04 13.06
N PRO A 166 -3.76 12.55 13.65
CA PRO A 166 -4.26 12.92 14.96
C PRO A 166 -3.55 12.18 16.10
N GLN A 167 -3.24 12.89 17.19
CA GLN A 167 -2.76 12.29 18.44
C GLN A 167 -3.51 12.88 19.62
N ALA A 168 -4.09 12.04 20.47
CA ALA A 168 -4.95 12.44 21.59
C ALA A 168 -4.25 12.29 22.93
N PHE A 169 -4.54 13.25 23.85
CA PHE A 169 -4.09 13.25 25.24
C PHE A 169 -5.29 13.49 26.14
N VAL A 170 -5.38 12.77 27.25
CA VAL A 170 -6.38 13.02 28.30
C VAL A 170 -5.68 13.49 29.54
N LEU A 171 -6.05 14.66 30.00
CA LEU A 171 -5.62 15.26 31.29
C LEU A 171 -6.72 15.08 32.31
N ASP A 172 -6.36 14.76 33.56
CA ASP A 172 -7.27 14.76 34.68
C ASP A 172 -7.52 16.20 35.23
N ASN A 173 -8.25 16.31 36.33
CA ASN A 173 -8.54 17.58 37.01
C ASN A 173 -7.30 18.29 37.57
N GLU A 174 -6.16 17.58 37.76
CA GLU A 174 -4.86 18.14 38.16
C GLU A 174 -3.96 18.49 36.96
N ARG A 175 -4.47 18.31 35.74
CA ARG A 175 -3.72 18.48 34.47
C ARG A 175 -2.57 17.49 34.30
N VAL A 176 -2.69 16.33 34.93
CA VAL A 176 -1.75 15.23 34.73
C VAL A 176 -2.21 14.39 33.55
N VAL A 177 -1.26 14.06 32.64
CA VAL A 177 -1.54 13.21 31.47
C VAL A 177 -1.83 11.78 31.93
N ARG A 178 -3.05 11.30 31.66
CA ARG A 178 -3.50 9.93 31.98
C ARG A 178 -3.59 9.02 30.78
N TYR A 179 -3.70 9.60 29.58
CA TYR A 179 -3.71 8.87 28.33
C TYR A 179 -2.94 9.63 27.24
N VAL A 180 -2.23 8.90 26.40
CA VAL A 180 -1.62 9.38 25.14
C VAL A 180 -1.76 8.33 24.05
N GLY A 181 -2.21 8.74 22.85
CA GLY A 181 -2.24 7.82 21.72
C GLY A 181 -3.28 8.11 20.66
N ARG A 182 -3.78 7.03 20.07
CA ARG A 182 -4.78 7.07 18.99
C ARG A 182 -6.19 7.28 19.55
N ILE A 183 -7.13 7.61 18.66
CA ILE A 183 -8.56 7.79 19.01
C ILE A 183 -9.21 6.41 19.19
N ASP A 184 -9.02 5.52 18.22
CA ASP A 184 -9.43 4.11 18.26
C ASP A 184 -8.55 3.29 17.32
N ASP A 185 -8.90 2.01 17.06
CA ASP A 185 -8.11 1.09 16.25
C ASP A 185 -8.67 0.86 14.84
N GLN A 186 -9.57 1.73 14.36
CA GLN A 186 -10.22 1.51 13.06
C GLN A 186 -9.30 1.80 11.88
N TYR A 187 -8.52 2.88 11.97
CA TYR A 187 -7.64 3.33 10.89
C TYR A 187 -6.19 3.38 11.34
N GLY A 188 -5.27 3.04 10.43
CA GLY A 188 -3.85 3.11 10.74
C GLY A 188 -2.95 2.68 9.60
N LEU A 189 -1.68 2.45 9.96
CA LEU A 189 -0.64 1.92 9.08
C LEU A 189 -0.15 0.58 9.63
N SER A 190 0.15 -0.35 8.75
CA SER A 190 0.79 -1.64 9.03
C SER A 190 1.88 -1.89 8.00
N ASP A 191 2.60 -3.00 8.12
CA ASP A 191 3.64 -3.42 7.15
C ASP A 191 3.06 -3.61 5.73
N GLY A 192 1.74 -3.86 5.62
CA GLY A 192 1.02 -3.96 4.34
C GLY A 192 0.45 -2.65 3.80
N GLY A 193 0.80 -1.50 4.39
CA GLY A 193 0.27 -0.19 3.97
C GLY A 193 -0.81 0.36 4.92
N SER A 194 -1.67 1.23 4.41
CA SER A 194 -2.80 1.76 5.18
C SER A 194 -3.90 0.71 5.35
N PHE A 195 -4.52 0.66 6.53
CA PHE A 195 -5.65 -0.22 6.78
C PHE A 195 -6.86 0.54 7.30
N GLN A 196 -8.03 0.00 6.98
CA GLN A 196 -9.32 0.37 7.56
C GLN A 196 -10.00 -0.90 8.07
N ARG A 197 -10.17 -1.01 9.39
CA ARG A 197 -10.97 -2.10 9.95
C ARG A 197 -12.46 -1.89 9.64
N PRO A 198 -13.22 -2.95 9.41
CA PRO A 198 -14.67 -2.84 9.13
C PRO A 198 -15.46 -2.26 10.31
N ARG A 199 -14.92 -2.36 11.51
CA ARG A 199 -15.51 -1.81 12.75
C ARG A 199 -14.41 -1.51 13.76
N VAL A 200 -14.73 -0.56 14.66
CA VAL A 200 -13.91 -0.29 15.85
C VAL A 200 -13.97 -1.50 16.78
N LEU A 201 -12.82 -2.06 17.13
CA LEU A 201 -12.70 -3.11 18.15
C LEU A 201 -12.32 -2.52 19.51
N ARG A 202 -11.58 -1.41 19.52
CA ARG A 202 -11.09 -0.73 20.73
C ARG A 202 -11.32 0.77 20.63
N ARG A 203 -12.18 1.30 21.48
CA ARG A 203 -12.44 2.74 21.62
C ARG A 203 -11.44 3.34 22.63
N ASP A 204 -10.15 3.36 22.29
CA ASP A 204 -9.06 3.64 23.23
C ASP A 204 -9.22 4.99 23.96
N LEU A 205 -9.46 6.09 23.21
CA LEU A 205 -9.71 7.41 23.80
C LEU A 205 -10.99 7.44 24.66
N ALA A 206 -12.07 6.84 24.18
CA ALA A 206 -13.33 6.78 24.94
C ALA A 206 -13.17 6.00 26.24
N SER A 207 -12.49 4.85 26.20
CA SER A 207 -12.21 4.02 27.39
C SER A 207 -11.39 4.79 28.43
N ALA A 208 -10.34 5.49 27.96
CA ALA A 208 -9.52 6.31 28.84
C ALA A 208 -10.36 7.46 29.51
N LEU A 209 -11.26 8.08 28.72
CA LEU A 209 -12.16 9.11 29.25
C LEU A 209 -13.15 8.57 30.29
N GLU A 210 -13.73 7.38 30.04
CA GLU A 210 -14.59 6.68 31.00
C GLU A 210 -13.90 6.50 32.36
N GLU A 211 -12.65 5.97 32.28
CA GLU A 211 -11.87 5.66 33.49
C GLU A 211 -11.46 6.92 34.24
N VAL A 212 -10.99 7.98 33.54
CA VAL A 212 -10.62 9.26 34.17
C VAL A 212 -11.82 9.95 34.82
N LEU A 213 -12.96 10.04 34.11
CA LEU A 213 -14.18 10.66 34.63
C LEU A 213 -14.78 9.89 35.81
N SER A 214 -14.51 8.57 35.88
CA SER A 214 -14.91 7.73 37.02
C SER A 214 -13.90 7.72 38.17
N GLY A 215 -12.80 8.49 38.06
CA GLY A 215 -11.72 8.52 39.07
C GLY A 215 -10.89 7.25 39.13
N GLN A 216 -10.92 6.45 38.05
CA GLN A 216 -10.15 5.18 37.92
C GLN A 216 -8.81 5.43 37.23
N SER A 217 -7.87 4.53 37.48
CA SER A 217 -6.62 4.49 36.69
C SER A 217 -6.90 4.00 35.28
N VAL A 218 -6.27 4.64 34.26
CA VAL A 218 -6.44 4.24 32.86
C VAL A 218 -5.77 2.88 32.65
N THR A 219 -6.55 1.90 32.20
CA THR A 219 -6.09 0.52 32.00
C THR A 219 -5.07 0.41 30.86
N VAL A 220 -5.27 1.17 29.79
CA VAL A 220 -4.34 1.26 28.64
C VAL A 220 -3.96 2.73 28.47
N PRO A 221 -2.94 3.19 29.22
CA PRO A 221 -2.61 4.62 29.28
C PRO A 221 -1.88 5.11 28.03
N GLU A 222 -1.29 4.21 27.23
CA GLU A 222 -0.54 4.55 26.03
C GLU A 222 -0.88 3.63 24.86
N THR A 223 -1.10 4.24 23.69
CA THR A 223 -1.26 3.51 22.42
C THR A 223 -0.50 4.23 21.31
N THR A 224 -0.09 3.52 20.27
CA THR A 224 0.62 4.12 19.15
C THR A 224 -0.34 4.94 18.29
N ALA A 225 -0.09 6.24 18.19
CA ALA A 225 -0.76 7.12 17.24
C ALA A 225 -0.13 6.96 15.84
N THR A 226 -0.97 6.82 14.82
CA THR A 226 -0.57 6.83 13.41
C THR A 226 -1.09 8.08 12.72
N GLY A 227 -0.42 8.52 11.65
CA GLY A 227 -0.81 9.72 10.91
C GLY A 227 0.40 10.56 10.49
N CYS A 228 0.13 11.81 10.09
CA CYS A 228 1.16 12.70 9.58
C CYS A 228 2.04 13.23 10.71
N LEU A 229 3.35 13.36 10.44
CA LEU A 229 4.27 13.95 11.40
C LEU A 229 4.00 15.46 11.56
N ILE A 230 4.09 15.94 12.80
CA ILE A 230 4.20 17.37 13.10
C ILE A 230 5.64 17.76 12.81
N ALA A 231 5.86 18.60 11.78
CA ALA A 231 7.19 19.01 11.36
C ALA A 231 7.96 19.69 12.49
N ARG A 232 9.24 19.36 12.61
CA ARG A 232 10.16 19.97 13.56
C ARG A 232 10.99 21.03 12.83
N PRO A 233 10.71 22.34 13.00
CA PRO A 233 11.45 23.39 12.30
C PRO A 233 12.96 23.29 12.61
N ARG A 234 13.77 23.21 11.54
CA ARG A 234 15.23 23.28 11.58
C ARG A 234 15.67 24.57 10.90
N ALA A 235 16.72 25.20 11.38
CA ALA A 235 17.30 26.34 10.70
C ALA A 235 17.97 25.89 9.39
N PRO A 236 17.65 26.48 8.23
CA PRO A 236 18.30 26.15 6.97
C PRO A 236 19.82 26.43 7.01
N GLN A 237 20.62 25.44 6.58
CA GLN A 237 22.06 25.59 6.44
C GLN A 237 22.36 26.30 5.13
N ALA A 238 22.99 27.49 5.24
CA ALA A 238 23.23 28.37 4.07
C ALA A 238 24.20 27.77 3.04
N ASP A 239 25.12 26.93 3.48
CA ASP A 239 26.15 26.26 2.67
C ASP A 239 25.81 24.79 2.32
N SER A 240 24.56 24.42 2.45
CA SER A 240 24.12 23.08 2.10
C SER A 240 24.40 22.76 0.62
N PRO A 241 25.00 21.58 0.33
CA PRO A 241 25.22 21.15 -1.06
C PRO A 241 23.90 20.69 -1.73
N VAL A 242 22.87 20.41 -0.95
CA VAL A 242 21.55 19.96 -1.43
C VAL A 242 20.51 21.04 -1.11
N THR A 243 19.86 21.56 -2.14
CA THR A 243 18.84 22.61 -2.03
C THR A 243 17.59 22.23 -2.83
N TRP A 244 16.46 22.86 -2.50
CA TRP A 244 15.24 22.73 -3.28
C TRP A 244 15.49 23.07 -4.75
N SER A 245 16.01 24.25 -5.02
CA SER A 245 16.17 24.79 -6.39
C SER A 245 17.08 23.92 -7.26
N ARG A 246 18.13 23.32 -6.68
CA ARG A 246 19.12 22.57 -7.46
C ARG A 246 18.73 21.10 -7.69
N GLN A 247 18.27 20.39 -6.66
CA GLN A 247 18.02 18.95 -6.75
C GLN A 247 16.58 18.55 -6.45
N ILE A 248 16.00 19.02 -5.33
CA ILE A 248 14.76 18.48 -4.80
C ILE A 248 13.56 18.79 -5.70
N SER A 249 13.50 20.01 -6.25
CA SER A 249 12.44 20.40 -7.19
C SER A 249 12.37 19.48 -8.42
N ARG A 250 13.50 18.96 -8.91
CA ARG A 250 13.55 18.03 -10.04
C ARG A 250 13.02 16.65 -9.66
N ILE A 251 13.38 16.16 -8.46
CA ILE A 251 12.83 14.92 -7.91
C ILE A 251 11.31 15.05 -7.79
N PHE A 252 10.82 16.16 -7.25
CA PHE A 252 9.39 16.39 -7.07
C PHE A 252 8.66 16.50 -8.40
N GLN A 253 9.23 17.18 -9.40
CA GLN A 253 8.66 17.25 -10.74
C GLN A 253 8.54 15.86 -11.38
N SER A 254 9.52 15.00 -11.18
CA SER A 254 9.56 13.68 -11.80
C SER A 254 8.62 12.68 -11.11
N HIS A 255 8.55 12.69 -9.78
CA HIS A 255 7.96 11.61 -9.01
C HIS A 255 6.71 12.00 -8.19
N CYS A 256 6.54 13.29 -7.82
CA CYS A 256 5.48 13.69 -6.88
C CYS A 256 4.36 14.50 -7.54
N GLN A 257 4.70 15.49 -8.38
CA GLN A 257 3.77 16.51 -8.87
C GLN A 257 2.66 15.98 -9.79
N SER A 258 2.80 14.77 -10.36
CA SER A 258 1.74 14.16 -11.16
C SER A 258 0.47 13.91 -10.33
N CYS A 259 0.64 13.63 -9.02
CA CYS A 259 -0.45 13.38 -8.09
C CYS A 259 -0.65 14.54 -7.11
N HIS A 260 0.44 15.13 -6.60
CA HIS A 260 0.43 16.21 -5.62
C HIS A 260 0.25 17.58 -6.31
N ARG A 261 -0.96 17.84 -6.82
CA ARG A 261 -1.39 19.10 -7.44
C ARG A 261 -2.88 19.33 -7.24
N ALA A 262 -3.32 20.58 -7.32
CA ALA A 262 -4.73 20.91 -7.16
C ALA A 262 -5.63 20.11 -8.10
N GLY A 263 -6.74 19.61 -7.58
CA GLY A 263 -7.73 18.81 -8.32
C GLY A 263 -7.27 17.40 -8.70
N ASN A 264 -6.13 16.92 -8.18
CA ASN A 264 -5.69 15.54 -8.34
C ASN A 264 -5.89 14.73 -7.04
N ILE A 265 -5.39 13.49 -6.98
CA ILE A 265 -5.71 12.53 -5.91
C ILE A 265 -5.05 12.84 -4.57
N ALA A 266 -3.85 13.44 -4.58
CA ALA A 266 -3.13 13.73 -3.36
C ALA A 266 -3.84 14.82 -2.53
N PRO A 267 -3.78 14.74 -1.18
CA PRO A 267 -4.51 15.65 -0.30
C PRO A 267 -3.97 17.08 -0.30
N PHE A 268 -2.73 17.29 -0.72
CA PHE A 268 -2.05 18.60 -0.77
C PHE A 268 -1.11 18.69 -1.98
N PRO A 269 -0.85 19.92 -2.48
CA PRO A 269 0.10 20.13 -3.59
C PRO A 269 1.56 20.01 -3.12
N LEU A 270 2.46 19.74 -4.08
CA LEU A 270 3.92 19.78 -3.93
C LEU A 270 4.57 20.41 -5.19
N LEU A 271 3.99 21.52 -5.66
CA LEU A 271 4.42 22.18 -6.89
C LEU A 271 5.56 23.17 -6.64
N THR A 272 5.60 23.77 -5.45
CA THR A 272 6.50 24.83 -5.07
C THR A 272 7.31 24.48 -3.81
N TYR A 273 8.35 25.26 -3.56
CA TYR A 273 9.09 25.16 -2.29
C TYR A 273 8.17 25.38 -1.08
N GLN A 274 7.27 26.37 -1.18
CA GLN A 274 6.34 26.69 -0.08
C GLN A 274 5.37 25.54 0.20
N ASP A 275 4.92 24.81 -0.82
CA ASP A 275 4.05 23.63 -0.64
C ASP A 275 4.74 22.49 0.13
N ALA A 276 6.07 22.39 0.01
CA ALA A 276 6.84 21.35 0.69
C ALA A 276 7.18 21.70 2.15
N LEU A 277 7.13 23.00 2.50
CA LEU A 277 7.45 23.44 3.85
C LEU A 277 6.38 23.03 4.86
N GLY A 278 6.82 22.39 5.94
CA GLY A 278 5.93 21.82 6.97
C GLY A 278 5.62 20.34 6.76
N TRP A 279 6.02 19.79 5.59
CA TRP A 279 5.90 18.37 5.28
C TRP A 279 7.26 17.64 5.24
N GLU A 280 8.37 18.33 5.51
CA GLU A 280 9.72 17.83 5.27
C GLU A 280 9.96 16.48 5.97
N ASP A 281 9.64 16.38 7.26
CA ASP A 281 9.80 15.14 8.04
C ASP A 281 8.89 14.03 7.53
N MET A 282 7.65 14.36 7.16
CA MET A 282 6.69 13.39 6.60
C MET A 282 7.12 12.91 5.22
N ILE A 283 7.57 13.80 4.36
CA ILE A 283 8.11 13.46 3.03
C ILE A 283 9.28 12.47 3.19
N LEU A 284 10.23 12.79 4.08
CA LEU A 284 11.37 11.91 4.32
C LEU A 284 10.91 10.53 4.83
N GLU A 285 9.98 10.48 5.78
CA GLU A 285 9.45 9.22 6.30
C GLU A 285 8.85 8.35 5.17
N VAL A 286 7.93 8.92 4.39
CA VAL A 286 7.21 8.13 3.37
C VAL A 286 8.09 7.68 2.21
N VAL A 287 9.11 8.47 1.82
CA VAL A 287 10.04 8.05 0.75
C VAL A 287 11.08 7.05 1.26
N ALA A 288 11.55 7.19 2.49
CA ALA A 288 12.48 6.24 3.11
C ALA A 288 11.83 4.86 3.34
N GLU A 289 10.57 4.83 3.73
CA GLU A 289 9.76 3.62 3.87
C GLU A 289 9.17 3.12 2.55
N ARG A 290 9.45 3.81 1.42
CA ARG A 290 8.93 3.49 0.07
C ARG A 290 7.40 3.43 -0.01
N ARG A 291 6.70 4.13 0.89
CA ARG A 291 5.24 4.33 0.83
C ARG A 291 4.85 5.33 -0.26
N MET A 292 5.75 6.28 -0.58
CA MET A 292 5.59 7.25 -1.65
C MET A 292 6.86 7.36 -2.51
N PRO A 293 6.70 7.48 -3.83
CA PRO A 293 5.47 7.25 -4.59
C PRO A 293 4.99 5.78 -4.42
N PRO A 294 3.68 5.53 -4.47
CA PRO A 294 3.16 4.16 -4.37
C PRO A 294 3.56 3.38 -5.62
N TRP A 295 4.34 2.32 -5.44
CA TRP A 295 4.77 1.44 -6.52
C TRP A 295 5.17 0.09 -5.95
N HIS A 296 4.51 -0.97 -6.40
CA HIS A 296 4.60 -2.28 -5.76
C HIS A 296 5.27 -3.36 -6.63
N ALA A 297 5.62 -3.06 -7.89
CA ALA A 297 6.34 -4.01 -8.74
C ALA A 297 7.76 -4.26 -8.21
N ASN A 298 8.12 -5.55 -8.11
CA ASN A 298 9.45 -5.99 -7.74
C ASN A 298 10.47 -5.53 -8.82
N PRO A 299 11.53 -4.79 -8.46
CA PRO A 299 12.49 -4.26 -9.41
C PRO A 299 13.30 -5.31 -10.18
N GLN A 300 13.27 -6.56 -9.74
CA GLN A 300 13.99 -7.66 -10.40
C GLN A 300 13.25 -8.19 -11.65
N PHE A 301 11.96 -7.85 -11.82
CA PHE A 301 11.12 -8.40 -12.88
C PHE A 301 10.40 -7.29 -13.64
N GLY A 302 10.41 -7.40 -14.95
CA GLY A 302 9.79 -6.42 -15.84
C GLY A 302 10.56 -5.09 -15.92
N SER A 303 10.17 -4.27 -16.87
CA SER A 303 10.60 -2.86 -16.99
C SER A 303 9.37 -2.07 -17.43
N PHE A 304 9.04 -1.01 -16.66
CA PHE A 304 7.77 -0.31 -16.82
C PHE A 304 7.98 1.17 -17.12
N ALA A 305 7.29 1.68 -18.14
CA ALA A 305 7.37 3.08 -18.56
C ALA A 305 6.84 4.06 -17.51
N ASN A 306 5.94 3.60 -16.65
CA ASN A 306 5.35 4.39 -15.57
C ASN A 306 5.94 4.09 -14.19
N ASP A 307 7.12 3.49 -14.12
CA ASP A 307 7.82 3.29 -12.84
C ASP A 307 8.11 4.65 -12.19
N CYS A 308 7.48 4.87 -11.05
CA CYS A 308 7.56 6.13 -10.31
C CYS A 308 8.43 6.04 -9.06
N ARG A 309 9.12 4.92 -8.81
CA ARG A 309 10.00 4.78 -7.64
C ARG A 309 11.10 5.82 -7.63
N LEU A 310 11.44 6.30 -6.44
CA LEU A 310 12.70 7.01 -6.25
C LEU A 310 13.85 6.01 -6.22
N ARG A 311 14.96 6.41 -6.80
CA ARG A 311 16.25 5.71 -6.64
C ARG A 311 16.81 5.99 -5.24
N ASP A 312 17.72 5.14 -4.76
CA ASP A 312 18.33 5.28 -3.44
C ASP A 312 19.09 6.61 -3.30
N ASP A 313 19.77 7.06 -4.38
CA ASP A 313 20.45 8.36 -4.41
C ASP A 313 19.48 9.54 -4.30
N GLU A 314 18.29 9.44 -4.86
CA GLU A 314 17.24 10.48 -4.74
C GLU A 314 16.66 10.53 -3.33
N ILE A 315 16.45 9.37 -2.70
CA ILE A 315 16.03 9.27 -1.28
C ILE A 315 17.10 9.91 -0.38
N ASP A 316 18.38 9.66 -0.65
CA ASP A 316 19.47 10.24 0.11
C ASP A 316 19.58 11.77 -0.07
N LEU A 317 19.29 12.29 -1.26
CA LEU A 317 19.19 13.74 -1.49
C LEU A 317 18.03 14.36 -0.68
N VAL A 318 16.86 13.72 -0.66
CA VAL A 318 15.73 14.18 0.17
C VAL A 318 16.11 14.16 1.65
N ARG A 319 16.78 13.11 2.13
CA ARG A 319 17.25 13.01 3.52
C ARG A 319 18.20 14.17 3.86
N GLN A 320 19.23 14.38 3.06
CA GLN A 320 20.20 15.46 3.27
C GLN A 320 19.52 16.84 3.28
N TRP A 321 18.59 17.06 2.36
CA TRP A 321 17.82 18.30 2.31
C TRP A 321 17.05 18.56 3.60
N VAL A 322 16.33 17.55 4.11
CA VAL A 322 15.56 17.65 5.37
C VAL A 322 16.47 17.85 6.57
N GLU A 323 17.56 17.09 6.68
CA GLU A 323 18.54 17.19 7.77
C GLU A 323 19.23 18.56 7.81
N HIS A 324 19.46 19.18 6.66
CA HIS A 324 20.04 20.52 6.53
C HIS A 324 19.00 21.65 6.71
N GLY A 325 17.78 21.37 7.17
CA GLY A 325 16.74 22.34 7.43
C GLY A 325 16.01 22.82 6.19
N ALA A 326 15.97 21.98 5.17
CA ALA A 326 15.23 22.19 3.92
C ALA A 326 15.55 23.54 3.23
N PRO A 327 16.83 23.85 2.90
CA PRO A 327 17.18 25.12 2.27
C PRO A 327 16.60 25.25 0.85
N GLU A 328 16.12 26.46 0.50
CA GLU A 328 15.61 26.78 -0.84
C GLU A 328 16.70 26.79 -1.91
N GLY A 329 17.85 27.42 -1.57
CA GLY A 329 18.92 27.65 -2.52
C GLY A 329 18.67 28.83 -3.44
N ASP A 330 19.49 28.98 -4.50
CA ASP A 330 19.31 30.04 -5.49
C ASP A 330 18.14 29.71 -6.42
N VAL A 331 17.10 30.54 -6.41
CA VAL A 331 15.89 30.37 -7.22
C VAL A 331 16.20 30.31 -8.73
N ALA A 332 17.30 30.95 -9.16
CA ALA A 332 17.73 30.91 -10.57
C ALA A 332 18.18 29.51 -11.03
N GLU A 333 18.52 28.60 -10.11
CA GLU A 333 18.87 27.21 -10.40
C GLU A 333 17.64 26.27 -10.50
N ALA A 334 16.46 26.77 -10.13
CA ALA A 334 15.23 25.99 -10.17
C ALA A 334 14.83 25.67 -11.63
N PRO A 335 14.33 24.45 -11.88
CA PRO A 335 13.76 24.12 -13.19
C PRO A 335 12.50 24.94 -13.46
N ALA A 336 12.18 25.15 -14.74
CA ALA A 336 10.89 25.73 -15.09
C ALA A 336 9.74 24.92 -14.48
N PRO A 337 8.67 25.58 -13.98
CA PRO A 337 7.50 24.89 -13.47
C PRO A 337 6.92 23.93 -14.50
N ARG A 338 6.54 22.75 -14.07
CA ARG A 338 5.89 21.76 -14.92
C ARG A 338 4.51 22.28 -15.34
N GLN A 339 4.23 22.21 -16.63
CA GLN A 339 2.90 22.55 -17.14
C GLN A 339 2.01 21.31 -17.07
N PHE A 340 0.82 21.47 -16.52
CA PHE A 340 -0.22 20.43 -16.50
C PHE A 340 -1.38 20.91 -17.34
N THR A 341 -1.99 20.02 -18.11
CA THR A 341 -3.24 20.33 -18.80
C THR A 341 -4.35 20.44 -17.76
N ASP A 342 -5.12 21.53 -17.85
CA ASP A 342 -6.34 21.64 -17.06
C ASP A 342 -7.34 20.62 -17.57
N GLY A 343 -7.71 19.71 -16.69
CA GLY A 343 -8.72 18.73 -16.98
C GLY A 343 -8.16 17.32 -17.26
N TRP A 344 -8.04 16.91 -18.51
CA TRP A 344 -7.68 15.56 -18.92
C TRP A 344 -6.17 15.34 -18.97
N ASP A 345 -5.72 14.16 -18.55
CA ASP A 345 -4.30 13.74 -18.70
C ASP A 345 -4.04 13.14 -20.11
N ILE A 346 -5.11 12.80 -20.86
CA ILE A 346 -5.05 12.49 -22.29
C ILE A 346 -5.20 13.77 -23.14
N PRO A 347 -4.87 13.75 -24.45
CA PRO A 347 -5.22 14.83 -25.36
C PRO A 347 -6.71 15.15 -25.25
N GLN A 348 -7.10 16.43 -25.50
CA GLN A 348 -8.49 16.87 -25.38
C GLN A 348 -9.44 15.83 -25.98
N PRO A 349 -10.36 15.25 -25.19
CA PRO A 349 -11.30 14.26 -25.67
C PRO A 349 -12.21 14.81 -26.77
N ASP A 350 -12.53 13.99 -27.75
CA ASP A 350 -13.51 14.28 -28.78
C ASP A 350 -14.94 14.00 -28.28
N LEU A 351 -15.05 13.07 -27.30
CA LEU A 351 -16.33 12.74 -26.68
C LEU A 351 -16.12 12.58 -25.17
N VAL A 352 -16.99 13.19 -24.39
CA VAL A 352 -17.07 12.99 -22.93
C VAL A 352 -18.44 12.42 -22.58
N VAL A 353 -18.48 11.26 -21.94
CA VAL A 353 -19.70 10.55 -21.56
C VAL A 353 -19.81 10.57 -20.05
N PRO A 354 -20.81 11.26 -19.46
CA PRO A 354 -21.07 11.17 -18.03
C PRO A 354 -21.71 9.83 -17.66
N MET A 355 -21.53 9.37 -16.44
CA MET A 355 -22.11 8.12 -15.93
C MET A 355 -23.63 8.15 -15.87
N SER A 356 -24.24 9.33 -15.80
CA SER A 356 -25.67 9.56 -15.73
C SER A 356 -26.03 11.02 -16.08
N ASP A 357 -27.31 11.33 -16.28
CA ASP A 357 -27.80 12.69 -16.53
C ASP A 357 -27.79 13.58 -15.29
N GLN A 358 -27.80 13.00 -14.10
CA GLN A 358 -27.82 13.71 -12.82
C GLN A 358 -26.76 13.16 -11.86
N PRO A 359 -26.21 14.00 -10.98
CA PRO A 359 -25.29 13.53 -9.96
C PRO A 359 -25.92 12.44 -9.07
N PHE A 360 -25.18 11.38 -8.81
CA PHE A 360 -25.55 10.35 -7.86
C PHE A 360 -25.30 10.85 -6.42
N VAL A 361 -26.28 10.65 -5.54
CA VAL A 361 -26.19 11.01 -4.12
C VAL A 361 -25.64 9.82 -3.34
N ILE A 362 -24.45 9.98 -2.78
CA ILE A 362 -23.76 8.98 -1.97
C ILE A 362 -24.29 9.09 -0.55
N PRO A 363 -24.89 8.02 0.03
CA PRO A 363 -25.44 8.05 1.38
C PRO A 363 -24.36 8.14 2.46
N GLN A 364 -24.76 8.51 3.68
CA GLN A 364 -23.84 8.63 4.84
C GLN A 364 -23.37 7.30 5.44
N GLN A 365 -23.83 6.15 4.91
CA GLN A 365 -23.51 4.83 5.45
C GLN A 365 -22.06 4.42 5.17
N ASP A 366 -21.49 3.62 6.07
CA ASP A 366 -20.07 3.25 6.00
C ASP A 366 -19.73 2.28 4.86
N ASN A 367 -20.67 1.44 4.41
CA ASN A 367 -20.47 0.48 3.33
C ASN A 367 -21.53 0.68 2.26
N LEU A 368 -21.09 1.04 1.07
CA LEU A 368 -21.91 1.14 -0.12
C LEU A 368 -21.46 0.06 -1.11
N GLU A 369 -22.42 -0.75 -1.59
CA GLU A 369 -22.17 -1.69 -2.67
C GLU A 369 -21.73 -0.95 -3.93
N TYR A 370 -21.02 -1.63 -4.83
CA TYR A 370 -20.64 -1.05 -6.11
C TYR A 370 -21.87 -0.59 -6.87
N GLN A 371 -21.78 0.60 -7.46
CA GLN A 371 -22.88 1.22 -8.19
C GLN A 371 -22.64 1.05 -9.69
N PHE A 372 -23.70 0.66 -10.40
CA PHE A 372 -23.64 0.45 -11.84
C PHE A 372 -24.56 1.43 -12.56
N PHE A 373 -24.03 2.06 -13.62
CA PHE A 373 -24.77 3.02 -14.46
C PHE A 373 -24.61 2.61 -15.92
N VAL A 374 -25.75 2.42 -16.61
CA VAL A 374 -25.77 2.02 -18.02
C VAL A 374 -26.09 3.25 -18.88
N VAL A 375 -25.21 3.56 -19.83
CA VAL A 375 -25.30 4.77 -20.66
C VAL A 375 -25.11 4.43 -22.13
N ASP A 376 -25.90 5.05 -23.02
CA ASP A 376 -25.67 5.10 -24.47
C ASP A 376 -24.72 6.27 -24.77
N PRO A 377 -23.46 6.05 -25.18
CA PRO A 377 -22.53 7.12 -25.55
C PRO A 377 -22.89 7.80 -26.87
N GLY A 378 -23.90 7.33 -27.59
CA GLY A 378 -24.33 7.88 -28.85
C GLY A 378 -23.50 7.52 -30.07
N LEU A 379 -22.71 6.45 -30.02
CA LEU A 379 -21.89 5.98 -31.13
C LEU A 379 -22.76 5.45 -32.26
N ARG A 380 -22.82 6.18 -33.40
CA ARG A 380 -23.66 5.83 -34.58
C ARG A 380 -22.90 5.09 -35.66
N GLU A 381 -21.57 5.06 -35.57
CA GLU A 381 -20.65 4.37 -36.46
C GLU A 381 -19.50 3.78 -35.64
N ASP A 382 -18.76 2.85 -36.24
CA ASP A 382 -17.59 2.25 -35.61
C ASP A 382 -16.51 3.32 -35.41
N CYS A 383 -15.97 3.40 -34.19
CA CYS A 383 -15.01 4.41 -33.80
C CYS A 383 -13.71 3.76 -33.28
N TRP A 384 -12.60 4.35 -33.66
CA TRP A 384 -11.29 3.94 -33.16
C TRP A 384 -10.81 4.87 -32.06
N VAL A 385 -10.59 4.31 -30.86
CA VAL A 385 -10.17 5.04 -29.65
C VAL A 385 -8.67 4.87 -29.44
N GLN A 386 -7.92 5.97 -29.52
CA GLN A 386 -6.47 6.00 -29.25
C GLN A 386 -6.18 6.28 -27.77
N ALA A 387 -7.03 7.04 -27.09
CA ALA A 387 -6.88 7.28 -25.67
C ALA A 387 -8.24 7.33 -24.97
N ALA A 388 -8.26 6.85 -23.72
CA ALA A 388 -9.43 6.92 -22.85
C ALA A 388 -8.99 7.20 -21.41
N GLU A 389 -9.79 8.03 -20.71
CA GLU A 389 -9.57 8.40 -19.30
C GLU A 389 -10.90 8.45 -18.56
N CYS A 390 -10.97 7.77 -17.41
CA CYS A 390 -12.06 7.95 -16.46
C CYS A 390 -11.71 9.10 -15.51
N ARG A 391 -12.69 9.97 -15.24
CA ARG A 391 -12.56 11.07 -14.30
C ARG A 391 -13.64 11.02 -13.24
N ALA A 392 -13.22 10.92 -12.00
CA ALA A 392 -14.10 11.07 -10.85
C ALA A 392 -14.64 12.51 -10.79
N GLY A 393 -15.95 12.66 -10.68
CA GLY A 393 -16.58 13.95 -10.40
C GLY A 393 -16.28 14.43 -8.99
N ASN A 394 -16.25 13.50 -8.03
CA ASN A 394 -15.85 13.75 -6.65
C ASN A 394 -14.76 12.78 -6.20
N ARG A 395 -13.50 13.19 -6.34
CA ARG A 395 -12.33 12.38 -5.97
C ARG A 395 -12.24 12.06 -4.47
N SER A 396 -13.01 12.74 -3.64
CA SER A 396 -12.99 12.53 -2.19
C SER A 396 -13.68 11.25 -1.76
N VAL A 397 -14.59 10.74 -2.57
CA VAL A 397 -15.45 9.58 -2.27
C VAL A 397 -15.42 8.49 -3.35
N VAL A 398 -14.91 8.78 -4.55
CA VAL A 398 -14.72 7.78 -5.61
C VAL A 398 -13.38 7.09 -5.40
N HIS A 399 -13.41 5.78 -5.12
CA HIS A 399 -12.20 4.96 -4.98
C HIS A 399 -11.70 4.50 -6.35
N HIS A 400 -12.54 3.83 -7.14
CA HIS A 400 -12.20 3.47 -8.52
C HIS A 400 -13.44 3.49 -9.43
N ILE A 401 -13.17 3.58 -10.73
CA ILE A 401 -14.16 3.52 -11.80
C ILE A 401 -13.67 2.49 -12.80
N THR A 402 -14.53 1.56 -13.18
CA THR A 402 -14.35 0.70 -14.36
C THR A 402 -15.47 1.00 -15.37
N VAL A 403 -15.12 1.19 -16.63
CA VAL A 403 -16.09 1.31 -17.72
C VAL A 403 -15.99 0.09 -18.61
N PHE A 404 -17.09 -0.60 -18.78
CA PHE A 404 -17.24 -1.71 -19.71
C PHE A 404 -17.88 -1.21 -21.00
N ALA A 405 -17.33 -1.58 -22.15
CA ALA A 405 -17.88 -1.25 -23.48
C ALA A 405 -18.57 -2.49 -24.05
N VAL A 406 -19.87 -2.56 -23.91
CA VAL A 406 -20.68 -3.73 -24.27
C VAL A 406 -21.29 -3.52 -25.66
N PRO A 407 -20.95 -4.35 -26.67
CA PRO A 407 -21.50 -4.27 -28.01
C PRO A 407 -23.03 -4.45 -28.03
N PRO A 408 -23.73 -3.91 -29.01
CA PRO A 408 -25.21 -3.88 -29.03
C PRO A 408 -25.86 -5.26 -29.08
N GLU A 409 -25.19 -6.25 -29.68
CA GLU A 409 -25.66 -7.64 -29.80
C GLU A 409 -25.52 -8.44 -28.52
N VAL A 410 -24.75 -7.92 -27.53
CA VAL A 410 -24.48 -8.62 -26.28
C VAL A 410 -25.48 -8.24 -25.22
N GLN A 411 -26.07 -9.25 -24.61
CA GLN A 411 -26.88 -9.13 -23.39
C GLN A 411 -26.04 -9.67 -22.22
N VAL A 412 -25.73 -8.82 -21.26
CA VAL A 412 -24.95 -9.18 -20.07
C VAL A 412 -25.66 -8.68 -18.81
N ASP A 413 -25.69 -9.51 -17.78
CA ASP A 413 -26.07 -9.10 -16.44
C ASP A 413 -24.91 -8.31 -15.83
N ILE A 414 -25.20 -7.23 -15.13
CA ILE A 414 -24.18 -6.41 -14.45
C ILE A 414 -23.44 -7.18 -13.34
N HIS A 415 -24.03 -8.26 -12.82
CA HIS A 415 -23.43 -9.15 -11.82
C HIS A 415 -22.84 -10.43 -12.42
N ASP A 416 -22.85 -10.60 -13.76
CA ASP A 416 -22.22 -11.72 -14.42
C ASP A 416 -20.70 -11.47 -14.51
N PRO A 417 -19.83 -12.38 -14.01
CA PRO A 417 -18.39 -12.27 -14.17
C PRO A 417 -17.94 -12.06 -15.63
N ASN A 418 -18.75 -12.49 -16.59
CA ASN A 418 -18.46 -12.25 -18.01
C ASN A 418 -18.50 -10.77 -18.41
N LEU A 419 -19.05 -9.88 -17.59
CA LEU A 419 -18.97 -8.42 -17.83
C LEU A 419 -17.52 -7.95 -17.94
N PHE A 420 -16.60 -8.53 -17.14
CA PHE A 420 -15.17 -8.18 -17.19
C PHE A 420 -14.52 -8.36 -18.57
N ARG A 421 -15.07 -9.22 -19.43
CA ARG A 421 -14.59 -9.38 -20.82
C ARG A 421 -14.73 -8.11 -21.65
N TYR A 422 -15.59 -7.21 -21.24
CA TYR A 422 -15.87 -5.93 -21.91
C TYR A 422 -15.16 -4.77 -21.23
N ALA A 423 -14.22 -5.04 -20.29
CA ALA A 423 -13.46 -3.99 -19.63
C ALA A 423 -12.73 -3.13 -20.66
N PHE A 424 -13.02 -1.84 -20.62
CA PHE A 424 -12.57 -0.88 -21.61
C PHE A 424 -11.50 0.05 -21.07
N VAL A 425 -11.82 0.78 -20.02
CA VAL A 425 -10.93 1.69 -19.32
C VAL A 425 -11.32 1.76 -17.85
N GLY A 426 -10.34 1.92 -16.99
CA GLY A 426 -10.58 2.10 -15.57
C GLY A 426 -9.59 3.10 -14.98
N THR A 427 -9.93 3.62 -13.81
CA THR A 427 -9.05 4.43 -12.99
C THR A 427 -9.16 4.00 -11.54
N SER A 428 -8.04 3.99 -10.86
CA SER A 428 -7.89 3.78 -9.42
C SER A 428 -6.92 4.82 -8.86
N PRO A 429 -6.77 4.96 -7.55
CA PRO A 429 -5.77 5.85 -6.98
C PRO A 429 -4.38 5.60 -7.59
N GLY A 430 -3.72 6.66 -8.09
CA GLY A 430 -2.42 6.58 -8.76
C GLY A 430 -2.43 6.01 -10.18
N GLY A 431 -3.58 5.55 -10.68
CA GLY A 431 -3.73 5.02 -12.04
C GLY A 431 -3.43 6.07 -13.11
N LYS A 432 -2.82 5.62 -14.21
CA LYS A 432 -2.59 6.45 -15.42
C LYS A 432 -3.64 6.13 -16.46
N PRO A 433 -4.06 7.13 -17.27
CA PRO A 433 -5.00 6.89 -18.35
C PRO A 433 -4.41 5.96 -19.41
N CYS A 434 -5.30 5.35 -20.18
CA CYS A 434 -4.91 4.50 -21.31
C CYS A 434 -4.63 5.39 -22.53
N LEU A 435 -3.36 5.42 -22.97
CA LEU A 435 -2.93 6.13 -24.17
C LEU A 435 -2.10 5.18 -25.03
N PHE A 436 -2.60 4.83 -26.18
CA PHE A 436 -1.91 3.93 -27.11
C PHE A 436 -0.94 4.69 -28.01
N PRO A 437 0.13 4.02 -28.47
CA PRO A 437 1.08 4.60 -29.44
C PRO A 437 0.41 4.98 -30.75
N PRO A 438 0.99 5.88 -31.56
CA PRO A 438 0.49 6.18 -32.91
C PRO A 438 0.32 4.92 -33.77
N GLY A 439 -0.82 4.81 -34.43
CA GLY A 439 -1.15 3.64 -35.26
C GLY A 439 -1.77 2.48 -34.50
N VAL A 440 -1.91 2.58 -33.17
CA VAL A 440 -2.56 1.58 -32.32
C VAL A 440 -3.85 2.19 -31.75
N ALA A 441 -4.95 1.48 -31.84
CA ALA A 441 -6.24 1.94 -31.29
C ALA A 441 -7.16 0.77 -30.99
N ARG A 442 -8.18 1.03 -30.17
CA ARG A 442 -9.23 0.07 -29.83
C ARG A 442 -10.49 0.40 -30.63
N LEU A 443 -11.11 -0.61 -31.24
CA LEU A 443 -12.39 -0.48 -31.92
C LEU A 443 -13.55 -0.45 -30.92
N LEU A 444 -14.46 0.48 -31.08
CA LEU A 444 -15.80 0.49 -30.49
C LEU A 444 -16.83 0.43 -31.62
N SER A 445 -17.67 -0.59 -31.60
CA SER A 445 -18.72 -0.78 -32.59
C SER A 445 -19.84 0.23 -32.42
N ALA A 446 -20.52 0.58 -33.49
CA ALA A 446 -21.74 1.38 -33.47
C ALA A 446 -22.77 0.77 -32.51
N GLY A 447 -23.42 1.61 -31.70
CA GLY A 447 -24.43 1.17 -30.72
C GLY A 447 -23.85 0.51 -29.45
N THR A 448 -22.53 0.50 -29.27
CA THR A 448 -21.89 0.07 -27.99
C THR A 448 -22.47 0.86 -26.83
N ARG A 449 -22.82 0.16 -25.74
CA ARG A 449 -23.28 0.77 -24.48
C ARG A 449 -22.15 0.78 -23.49
N PHE A 450 -22.07 1.82 -22.66
CA PHE A 450 -21.15 1.86 -21.52
C PHE A 450 -21.87 1.44 -20.24
N ILE A 451 -21.18 0.61 -19.44
CA ILE A 451 -21.57 0.31 -18.06
C ILE A 451 -20.45 0.84 -17.18
N PHE A 452 -20.76 1.84 -16.37
CA PHE A 452 -19.86 2.31 -15.33
C PHE A 452 -20.08 1.48 -14.09
N GLU A 453 -19.02 0.91 -13.56
CA GLU A 453 -18.94 0.35 -12.21
C GLU A 453 -18.12 1.30 -11.35
N ILE A 454 -18.71 1.79 -10.26
CA ILE A 454 -18.06 2.76 -9.39
C ILE A 454 -18.07 2.28 -7.95
N HIS A 455 -16.87 2.22 -7.37
CA HIS A 455 -16.68 1.98 -5.95
C HIS A 455 -16.56 3.32 -5.20
N TYR A 456 -17.48 3.55 -4.28
CA TYR A 456 -17.48 4.71 -3.41
C TYR A 456 -16.95 4.36 -2.02
N THR A 457 -16.21 5.29 -1.43
CA THR A 457 -15.80 5.26 -0.02
C THR A 457 -16.49 6.42 0.70
N PRO A 458 -17.68 6.20 1.32
CA PRO A 458 -18.40 7.24 2.04
C PRO A 458 -17.59 7.81 3.21
N ARG A 459 -17.81 9.10 3.52
CA ARG A 459 -17.08 9.83 4.57
C ARG A 459 -17.97 10.29 5.73
N GLY A 460 -19.06 9.55 6.01
CA GLY A 460 -19.97 9.85 7.11
C GLY A 460 -20.88 11.07 6.88
N ARG A 461 -20.90 11.63 5.67
CA ARG A 461 -21.81 12.70 5.24
C ARG A 461 -22.32 12.44 3.82
N ALA A 462 -23.47 13.04 3.46
CA ALA A 462 -23.97 12.96 2.11
C ALA A 462 -23.07 13.75 1.14
N GLU A 463 -22.66 13.11 0.08
CA GLU A 463 -21.84 13.69 -1.00
C GLU A 463 -22.52 13.43 -2.34
N THR A 464 -22.06 14.07 -3.41
CA THR A 464 -22.54 13.80 -4.76
C THR A 464 -21.38 13.53 -5.68
N ASP A 465 -21.60 12.69 -6.69
CA ASP A 465 -20.65 12.40 -7.75
C ASP A 465 -21.31 12.42 -9.12
N LEU A 466 -20.57 12.91 -10.12
CA LEU A 466 -20.89 12.79 -11.54
C LEU A 466 -19.61 12.47 -12.31
N SER A 467 -19.19 11.24 -12.19
CA SER A 467 -18.02 10.72 -12.90
C SER A 467 -18.27 10.62 -14.41
N SER A 468 -17.20 10.63 -15.19
CA SER A 468 -17.28 10.58 -16.65
C SER A 468 -16.09 9.83 -17.27
N VAL A 469 -16.23 9.45 -18.55
CA VAL A 469 -15.14 8.94 -19.38
C VAL A 469 -14.94 9.86 -20.58
N GLY A 470 -13.69 10.22 -20.86
CA GLY A 470 -13.26 10.96 -22.04
C GLY A 470 -12.61 10.04 -23.05
N LEU A 471 -12.96 10.19 -24.32
CA LEU A 471 -12.47 9.39 -25.43
C LEU A 471 -11.78 10.28 -26.46
N LYS A 472 -10.57 9.87 -26.87
CA LYS A 472 -9.87 10.47 -28.00
C LYS A 472 -9.91 9.52 -29.19
N PHE A 473 -10.54 9.96 -30.27
CA PHE A 473 -10.65 9.18 -31.49
C PHE A 473 -9.45 9.39 -32.41
N VAL A 474 -9.31 8.46 -33.34
CA VAL A 474 -8.35 8.50 -34.45
C VAL A 474 -9.02 7.98 -35.70
N ASP A 475 -8.65 8.55 -36.86
CA ASP A 475 -9.18 8.11 -38.14
C ASP A 475 -8.80 6.65 -38.44
N ALA A 476 -9.75 5.86 -38.94
CA ALA A 476 -9.53 4.45 -39.29
C ALA A 476 -8.30 4.23 -40.22
N GLY A 477 -8.08 5.17 -41.17
CA GLY A 477 -6.92 5.11 -42.05
C GLY A 477 -5.56 5.31 -41.39
N GLN A 478 -5.53 5.77 -40.16
CA GLN A 478 -4.30 5.91 -39.35
C GLN A 478 -4.06 4.69 -38.46
N VAL A 479 -5.06 3.84 -38.25
CA VAL A 479 -4.94 2.63 -37.44
C VAL A 479 -4.25 1.54 -38.26
N ARG A 480 -3.18 1.02 -37.73
CA ARG A 480 -2.40 -0.08 -38.33
C ARG A 480 -2.62 -1.40 -37.60
N ARG A 481 -2.85 -1.32 -36.29
CA ARG A 481 -2.94 -2.50 -35.43
C ARG A 481 -4.01 -2.27 -34.35
N PRO A 482 -4.99 -3.17 -34.22
CA PRO A 482 -5.96 -3.13 -33.13
C PRO A 482 -5.31 -3.51 -31.82
N VAL A 483 -5.79 -2.95 -30.72
CA VAL A 483 -5.40 -3.34 -29.37
C VAL A 483 -6.56 -4.02 -28.67
N GLN A 484 -6.25 -4.99 -27.83
CA GLN A 484 -7.24 -5.77 -27.10
C GLN A 484 -6.92 -5.91 -25.65
N THR A 485 -7.97 -5.97 -24.82
CA THR A 485 -7.89 -6.34 -23.41
C THR A 485 -8.22 -7.83 -23.29
N VAL A 486 -7.33 -8.54 -22.60
CA VAL A 486 -7.51 -9.94 -22.24
C VAL A 486 -7.74 -9.99 -20.73
N ILE A 487 -8.75 -10.76 -20.32
CA ILE A 487 -9.08 -10.99 -18.91
C ILE A 487 -8.91 -12.47 -18.61
N ALA A 488 -8.01 -12.79 -17.68
CA ALA A 488 -7.94 -14.10 -17.04
C ALA A 488 -8.44 -13.98 -15.60
N MET A 489 -9.38 -14.82 -15.20
CA MET A 489 -9.98 -14.76 -13.87
C MET A 489 -10.22 -16.15 -13.29
N ASN A 490 -10.17 -16.26 -11.96
CA ASN A 490 -10.55 -17.47 -11.26
C ASN A 490 -11.85 -17.24 -10.46
N THR A 491 -12.97 -17.60 -11.07
CA THR A 491 -14.30 -17.48 -10.43
C THR A 491 -14.61 -18.63 -9.45
N ALA A 492 -13.72 -19.60 -9.32
CA ALA A 492 -13.85 -20.73 -8.38
C ALA A 492 -13.09 -20.50 -7.06
N LEU A 493 -12.83 -19.24 -6.71
CA LEU A 493 -12.22 -18.90 -5.43
C LEU A 493 -13.02 -19.48 -4.25
N ASP A 494 -12.32 -20.12 -3.32
CA ASP A 494 -12.91 -20.72 -2.11
C ASP A 494 -11.91 -20.62 -0.95
N ILE A 495 -11.66 -19.40 -0.47
CA ILE A 495 -10.65 -19.09 0.55
C ILE A 495 -11.15 -19.55 1.91
N PRO A 496 -10.42 -20.47 2.61
CA PRO A 496 -10.83 -20.95 3.93
C PRO A 496 -10.79 -19.84 4.99
N PRO A 497 -11.59 -19.98 6.07
CA PRO A 497 -11.44 -19.16 7.25
C PRO A 497 -10.04 -19.25 7.84
N MET A 498 -9.53 -18.13 8.37
CA MET A 498 -8.27 -18.05 9.12
C MET A 498 -7.01 -18.43 8.33
N ASP A 499 -7.09 -18.59 7.01
CA ASP A 499 -5.95 -18.94 6.16
C ASP A 499 -5.08 -17.69 5.90
N PRO A 500 -3.81 -17.66 6.34
CA PRO A 500 -2.95 -16.49 6.18
C PRO A 500 -2.26 -16.40 4.81
N ASP A 501 -2.34 -17.44 3.97
CA ASP A 501 -1.61 -17.49 2.69
C ASP A 501 -2.26 -18.45 1.67
N TYR A 502 -3.56 -18.28 1.43
CA TYR A 502 -4.26 -19.04 0.41
C TYR A 502 -3.77 -18.64 -0.98
N VAL A 503 -3.35 -19.64 -1.78
CA VAL A 503 -2.85 -19.44 -3.14
C VAL A 503 -3.92 -19.83 -4.15
N ALA A 504 -4.21 -18.93 -5.08
CA ALA A 504 -5.05 -19.20 -6.24
C ALA A 504 -4.33 -18.80 -7.54
N ALA A 505 -4.66 -19.49 -8.62
CA ALA A 505 -4.09 -19.17 -9.92
C ALA A 505 -5.14 -19.31 -11.03
N THR A 506 -4.85 -18.67 -12.17
CA THR A 506 -5.56 -18.87 -13.43
C THR A 506 -4.55 -18.81 -14.57
N ASP A 507 -4.75 -19.61 -15.59
CA ASP A 507 -3.89 -19.69 -16.76
C ASP A 507 -4.65 -19.20 -18.00
N TYR A 508 -3.98 -18.40 -18.84
CA TYR A 508 -4.50 -17.98 -20.15
C TYR A 508 -3.53 -18.38 -21.25
N THR A 509 -4.00 -19.16 -22.21
CA THR A 509 -3.19 -19.55 -23.37
C THR A 509 -3.41 -18.61 -24.53
N LEU A 510 -2.34 -17.98 -25.02
CA LEU A 510 -2.39 -17.12 -26.19
C LEU A 510 -2.73 -17.91 -27.44
N THR A 511 -3.74 -17.47 -28.17
CA THR A 511 -4.20 -18.09 -29.42
C THR A 511 -3.41 -17.61 -30.64
N ASP A 512 -2.66 -16.51 -30.51
CA ASP A 512 -1.92 -15.85 -31.57
C ASP A 512 -0.60 -15.30 -31.05
N ASP A 513 0.31 -14.98 -31.98
CA ASP A 513 1.47 -14.15 -31.65
C ASP A 513 0.99 -12.76 -31.27
N VAL A 514 1.47 -12.22 -30.14
CA VAL A 514 1.05 -10.91 -29.65
C VAL A 514 2.23 -10.06 -29.16
N GLU A 515 2.02 -8.75 -29.12
CA GLU A 515 2.85 -7.82 -28.36
C GLU A 515 2.09 -7.38 -27.08
N LEU A 516 2.60 -7.77 -25.92
CA LEU A 516 2.05 -7.36 -24.62
C LEU A 516 2.46 -5.93 -24.31
N LEU A 517 1.49 -5.08 -23.95
CA LEU A 517 1.68 -3.66 -23.62
C LEU A 517 1.56 -3.34 -22.14
N LEU A 518 0.66 -4.02 -21.44
CA LEU A 518 0.24 -3.64 -20.08
C LEU A 518 -0.20 -4.86 -19.30
N LEU A 519 0.07 -4.84 -18.01
CA LEU A 519 -0.40 -5.80 -17.00
C LEU A 519 -1.14 -5.05 -15.89
N ASN A 520 -2.28 -5.57 -15.44
CA ASN A 520 -3.02 -5.03 -14.29
C ASN A 520 -3.54 -6.18 -13.43
N PRO A 521 -2.98 -6.37 -12.23
CA PRO A 521 -3.48 -7.32 -11.24
C PRO A 521 -4.64 -6.70 -10.45
N HIS A 522 -5.69 -7.49 -10.20
CA HIS A 522 -6.81 -7.07 -9.37
C HIS A 522 -7.22 -8.16 -8.36
N MET A 523 -7.26 -7.78 -7.10
CA MET A 523 -7.79 -8.50 -5.95
C MET A 523 -8.48 -7.51 -5.02
N HIS A 524 -9.24 -8.01 -4.02
CA HIS A 524 -9.85 -7.16 -3.00
C HIS A 524 -9.01 -7.07 -1.71
N LEU A 525 -9.68 -6.89 -0.55
CA LEU A 525 -9.05 -6.55 0.73
C LEU A 525 -8.12 -7.64 1.30
N ARG A 526 -8.24 -8.89 0.83
CA ARG A 526 -7.38 -9.99 1.28
C ARG A 526 -6.20 -10.26 0.36
N GLY A 527 -6.14 -9.57 -0.78
CA GLY A 527 -5.01 -9.66 -1.69
C GLY A 527 -3.70 -9.31 -0.99
N ARG A 528 -2.69 -10.20 -1.09
CA ARG A 528 -1.37 -10.06 -0.47
C ARG A 528 -0.25 -9.89 -1.48
N SER A 529 -0.26 -10.71 -2.54
CA SER A 529 0.72 -10.61 -3.63
C SER A 529 0.12 -11.12 -4.94
N PHE A 530 0.67 -10.65 -6.07
CA PHE A 530 0.23 -11.07 -7.39
C PHE A 530 1.43 -11.24 -8.33
N ARG A 531 1.40 -12.31 -9.16
CA ARG A 531 2.47 -12.57 -10.13
C ARG A 531 1.93 -12.98 -11.49
N PHE A 532 2.51 -12.41 -12.55
CA PHE A 532 2.33 -12.85 -13.92
C PHE A 532 3.58 -13.56 -14.43
N THR A 533 3.42 -14.77 -14.96
CA THR A 533 4.50 -15.57 -15.52
C THR A 533 4.14 -16.04 -16.92
N ALA A 534 4.96 -15.73 -17.91
CA ALA A 534 4.87 -16.31 -19.25
C ALA A 534 5.57 -17.68 -19.29
N MET A 535 4.84 -18.72 -19.61
CA MET A 535 5.34 -20.06 -19.87
C MET A 535 5.33 -20.31 -21.38
N PHE A 536 6.50 -20.28 -22.00
CA PHE A 536 6.65 -20.39 -23.46
C PHE A 536 6.49 -21.84 -23.95
N PRO A 537 6.03 -22.06 -25.20
CA PRO A 537 5.80 -23.40 -25.74
C PRO A 537 7.01 -24.34 -25.68
N HIS A 538 8.23 -23.79 -25.68
CA HIS A 538 9.47 -24.56 -25.61
C HIS A 538 9.99 -24.78 -24.17
N GLY A 539 9.16 -24.55 -23.15
CA GLY A 539 9.45 -24.89 -21.75
C GLY A 539 10.20 -23.82 -20.95
N ARG A 540 10.58 -22.68 -21.55
CA ARG A 540 11.10 -21.52 -20.81
C ARG A 540 9.96 -20.85 -20.05
N ALA A 541 10.22 -20.39 -18.84
CA ALA A 541 9.34 -19.50 -18.09
C ALA A 541 10.02 -18.16 -17.81
N GLU A 542 9.23 -17.09 -17.75
CA GLU A 542 9.71 -15.74 -17.46
C GLU A 542 8.66 -14.99 -16.63
N VAL A 543 9.08 -14.41 -15.50
CA VAL A 543 8.21 -13.54 -14.70
C VAL A 543 8.09 -12.19 -15.41
N LEU A 544 6.85 -11.82 -15.77
CA LEU A 544 6.53 -10.58 -16.45
C LEU A 544 6.32 -9.43 -15.48
N LEU A 545 5.66 -9.72 -14.36
CA LEU A 545 5.38 -8.80 -13.27
C LEU A 545 5.29 -9.59 -11.97
N ASP A 546 5.91 -9.09 -10.92
CA ASP A 546 5.80 -9.59 -9.55
C ASP A 546 5.43 -8.42 -8.64
N VAL A 547 4.32 -8.54 -7.91
CA VAL A 547 3.80 -7.57 -6.93
C VAL A 547 3.79 -8.24 -5.58
N PRO A 548 4.92 -8.25 -4.84
CA PRO A 548 5.05 -9.00 -3.58
C PRO A 548 4.23 -8.42 -2.43
N HIS A 549 3.86 -7.15 -2.52
CA HIS A 549 3.03 -6.43 -1.55
C HIS A 549 1.89 -5.75 -2.30
N TYR A 550 0.82 -6.51 -2.57
CA TYR A 550 -0.37 -5.94 -3.19
C TYR A 550 -1.11 -5.05 -2.18
N ASP A 551 -1.50 -3.86 -2.62
CA ASP A 551 -2.31 -2.94 -1.82
C ASP A 551 -3.59 -2.59 -2.60
N PHE A 552 -4.75 -2.95 -2.05
CA PHE A 552 -6.05 -2.67 -2.65
C PHE A 552 -6.28 -1.18 -2.93
N ASN A 553 -5.65 -0.29 -2.15
CA ASN A 553 -5.76 1.16 -2.35
C ASN A 553 -4.96 1.66 -3.58
N TRP A 554 -4.05 0.86 -4.13
CA TRP A 554 -3.14 1.24 -5.21
C TRP A 554 -3.11 0.19 -6.33
N GLN A 555 -4.19 0.11 -7.11
CA GLN A 555 -4.35 -0.86 -8.20
C GLN A 555 -3.79 -0.30 -9.50
N HIS A 556 -2.47 -0.45 -9.69
CA HIS A 556 -1.77 0.14 -10.83
C HIS A 556 -1.95 -0.64 -12.12
N ASN A 557 -2.01 0.11 -13.23
CA ASN A 557 -1.64 -0.38 -14.55
C ASN A 557 -0.12 -0.35 -14.70
N TYR A 558 0.49 -1.47 -15.05
CA TYR A 558 1.93 -1.59 -15.27
C TYR A 558 2.20 -1.59 -16.78
N PHE A 559 2.53 -0.42 -17.35
CA PHE A 559 2.83 -0.26 -18.76
C PHE A 559 4.26 -0.72 -19.04
N LEU A 560 4.45 -1.74 -19.89
CA LEU A 560 5.79 -2.17 -20.26
C LEU A 560 6.55 -1.03 -20.93
N ALA A 561 7.84 -0.87 -20.58
CA ALA A 561 8.70 0.15 -21.21
C ALA A 561 8.89 -0.10 -22.71
N GLU A 562 8.92 -1.37 -23.09
CA GLU A 562 8.94 -1.84 -24.49
C GLU A 562 7.88 -2.94 -24.65
N PRO A 563 7.09 -2.95 -25.75
CA PRO A 563 6.16 -4.02 -26.03
C PRO A 563 6.87 -5.38 -26.08
N LYS A 564 6.31 -6.37 -25.37
CA LYS A 564 6.94 -7.69 -25.28
C LYS A 564 6.27 -8.68 -26.23
N LYS A 565 7.06 -9.23 -27.15
CA LYS A 565 6.60 -10.29 -28.07
C LYS A 565 6.43 -11.61 -27.32
N LEU A 566 5.25 -12.18 -27.45
CA LEU A 566 4.86 -13.46 -26.88
C LEU A 566 4.28 -14.33 -28.03
N PRO A 567 4.87 -15.50 -28.31
CA PRO A 567 4.38 -16.36 -29.38
C PRO A 567 3.08 -17.06 -29.01
N GLN A 568 2.31 -17.46 -30.02
CA GLN A 568 1.16 -18.34 -29.93
C GLN A 568 1.50 -19.57 -29.07
N GLY A 569 0.53 -20.00 -28.24
CA GLY A 569 0.72 -21.12 -27.31
C GLY A 569 1.48 -20.78 -26.03
N THR A 570 1.94 -19.53 -25.86
CA THR A 570 2.44 -19.08 -24.55
C THR A 570 1.29 -19.08 -23.54
N VAL A 571 1.51 -19.66 -22.37
CA VAL A 571 0.57 -19.62 -21.26
C VAL A 571 0.97 -18.50 -20.32
N ILE A 572 0.06 -17.54 -20.10
CA ILE A 572 0.21 -16.51 -19.07
C ILE A 572 -0.42 -17.06 -17.79
N ARG A 573 0.42 -17.46 -16.84
CA ARG A 573 -0.01 -17.86 -15.51
C ARG A 573 -0.12 -16.65 -14.61
N CYS A 574 -1.26 -16.49 -13.97
CA CYS A 574 -1.60 -15.41 -13.05
C CYS A 574 -1.84 -16.04 -11.68
N GLU A 575 -1.00 -15.73 -10.70
CA GLU A 575 -1.02 -16.31 -9.36
C GLU A 575 -1.21 -15.20 -8.32
N GLY A 576 -2.18 -15.37 -7.43
CA GLY A 576 -2.49 -14.46 -6.34
C GLY A 576 -2.43 -15.18 -5.00
N HIS A 577 -1.89 -14.49 -3.98
CA HIS A 577 -1.91 -14.92 -2.59
C HIS A 577 -2.89 -14.06 -1.80
N PHE A 578 -3.64 -14.68 -0.89
CA PHE A 578 -4.67 -14.04 -0.08
C PHE A 578 -4.45 -14.31 1.41
N ASP A 579 -4.59 -13.28 2.22
CA ASP A 579 -4.54 -13.37 3.68
C ASP A 579 -5.95 -13.19 4.27
N ASN A 580 -6.63 -14.30 4.60
CA ASN A 580 -7.90 -14.32 5.30
C ASN A 580 -7.74 -14.49 6.82
N SER A 581 -6.60 -14.12 7.38
CA SER A 581 -6.32 -14.23 8.81
C SER A 581 -6.66 -12.94 9.59
N PRO A 582 -6.69 -12.99 10.93
CA PRO A 582 -6.83 -11.79 11.77
C PRO A 582 -5.64 -10.81 11.70
N GLN A 583 -4.49 -11.24 11.16
CA GLN A 583 -3.31 -10.40 10.97
C GLN A 583 -3.53 -9.39 9.84
N ASN A 584 -4.33 -9.71 8.84
CA ASN A 584 -4.81 -8.74 7.86
C ASN A 584 -5.84 -7.81 8.50
N LEU A 585 -5.41 -6.60 8.85
CA LEU A 585 -6.25 -5.62 9.58
C LEU A 585 -7.39 -5.05 8.73
N SER A 586 -7.31 -5.14 7.41
CA SER A 586 -8.38 -4.75 6.46
C SER A 586 -9.40 -5.87 6.22
N ASN A 587 -9.14 -7.08 6.70
CA ASN A 587 -10.03 -8.22 6.50
C ASN A 587 -11.37 -8.02 7.22
N PRO A 588 -12.51 -8.01 6.50
CA PRO A 588 -13.82 -7.78 7.11
C PRO A 588 -14.23 -8.84 8.13
N ASP A 589 -13.94 -10.12 7.85
CA ASP A 589 -14.26 -11.25 8.73
C ASP A 589 -13.34 -12.44 8.47
N PRO A 590 -12.29 -12.62 9.30
CA PRO A 590 -11.38 -13.76 9.19
C PRO A 590 -12.04 -15.12 9.44
N ALA A 591 -13.19 -15.16 10.14
CA ALA A 591 -13.89 -16.40 10.45
C ALA A 591 -14.77 -16.90 9.30
N SER A 592 -15.02 -16.07 8.30
CA SER A 592 -15.83 -16.42 7.13
C SER A 592 -15.02 -17.11 6.05
N ARG A 593 -15.65 -18.06 5.37
CA ARG A 593 -15.20 -18.62 4.09
C ARG A 593 -15.51 -17.60 2.99
N VAL A 594 -14.54 -17.27 2.16
CA VAL A 594 -14.67 -16.21 1.16
C VAL A 594 -14.65 -16.80 -0.25
N ARG A 595 -15.57 -16.35 -1.08
CA ARG A 595 -15.74 -16.79 -2.46
C ARG A 595 -15.67 -15.62 -3.41
N TRP A 596 -15.62 -15.94 -4.71
CA TRP A 596 -15.75 -14.97 -5.78
C TRP A 596 -16.99 -14.09 -5.60
N GLY A 597 -16.83 -12.79 -5.86
CA GLY A 597 -17.92 -11.82 -5.91
C GLY A 597 -17.43 -10.39 -6.07
N ASP A 598 -18.32 -9.51 -6.49
CA ASP A 598 -18.02 -8.15 -6.91
C ASP A 598 -17.69 -7.22 -5.73
N GLN A 599 -18.19 -7.53 -4.54
CA GLN A 599 -18.07 -6.61 -3.42
C GLN A 599 -16.72 -6.74 -2.71
N THR A 600 -16.20 -5.65 -2.15
CA THR A 600 -14.89 -5.61 -1.47
C THR A 600 -14.73 -6.61 -0.32
N TRP A 601 -15.83 -7.00 0.33
CA TRP A 601 -15.81 -8.04 1.39
C TRP A 601 -15.81 -9.48 0.86
N GLN A 602 -16.11 -9.67 -0.42
CA GLN A 602 -15.86 -10.89 -1.19
C GLN A 602 -14.42 -10.85 -1.74
N GLU A 603 -14.06 -11.72 -2.68
CA GLU A 603 -12.73 -11.68 -3.29
C GLU A 603 -12.75 -11.95 -4.78
N MET A 604 -11.74 -11.41 -5.46
CA MET A 604 -11.47 -11.64 -6.87
C MET A 604 -10.02 -12.04 -7.09
N LEU A 605 -9.78 -12.88 -8.10
CA LEU A 605 -8.50 -13.04 -8.76
C LEU A 605 -8.71 -12.71 -10.23
N VAL A 606 -8.39 -11.48 -10.63
CA VAL A 606 -8.51 -11.00 -12.01
C VAL A 606 -7.18 -10.49 -12.51
N ALA A 607 -6.75 -11.01 -13.63
CA ALA A 607 -5.58 -10.57 -14.37
C ALA A 607 -6.04 -9.91 -15.66
N CYS A 608 -5.85 -8.60 -15.76
CA CYS A 608 -6.09 -7.87 -16.99
C CYS A 608 -4.76 -7.60 -17.68
N PHE A 609 -4.69 -7.83 -18.97
CA PHE A 609 -3.55 -7.44 -19.78
C PHE A 609 -3.96 -6.99 -21.18
N VAL A 610 -3.19 -6.07 -21.73
CA VAL A 610 -3.50 -5.46 -23.02
C VAL A 610 -2.46 -5.91 -24.04
N VAL A 611 -2.93 -6.41 -25.16
CA VAL A 611 -2.10 -6.96 -26.22
C VAL A 611 -2.41 -6.36 -27.57
N ILE A 612 -1.44 -6.36 -28.47
CA ILE A 612 -1.59 -6.13 -29.90
C ILE A 612 -1.38 -7.47 -30.59
N PRO A 613 -2.40 -8.08 -31.21
CA PRO A 613 -2.23 -9.31 -32.00
C PRO A 613 -1.40 -9.05 -33.26
N ASP A 614 -0.65 -10.06 -33.72
CA ASP A 614 0.18 -9.96 -34.94
C ASP A 614 -0.62 -10.32 -36.20
N HIS A 615 -1.85 -9.80 -36.31
CA HIS A 615 -2.69 -9.87 -37.49
C HIS A 615 -3.57 -8.63 -37.62
N ASP A 616 -4.02 -8.35 -38.83
CA ASP A 616 -4.76 -7.14 -39.19
C ASP A 616 -6.29 -7.29 -38.99
N ASP A 617 -6.80 -8.35 -38.36
CA ASP A 617 -8.24 -8.56 -38.18
C ASP A 617 -8.77 -7.67 -37.02
N PRO A 618 -9.47 -6.57 -37.31
CA PRO A 618 -10.03 -5.70 -36.31
C PRO A 618 -11.25 -6.32 -35.58
N GLN A 619 -11.83 -7.39 -36.10
CA GLN A 619 -12.98 -8.10 -35.52
C GLN A 619 -12.58 -9.28 -34.64
N TRP A 620 -11.27 -9.50 -34.45
CA TRP A 620 -10.81 -10.50 -33.51
C TRP A 620 -11.30 -10.16 -32.11
N VAL A 621 -12.45 -10.72 -31.77
CA VAL A 621 -13.02 -10.59 -30.43
C VAL A 621 -12.49 -11.71 -29.57
N TYR A 622 -12.02 -11.36 -28.40
CA TYR A 622 -11.60 -12.24 -27.34
C TYR A 622 -12.43 -13.53 -27.27
N ALA A 623 -11.85 -14.64 -27.65
CA ALA A 623 -12.35 -15.96 -27.26
C ALA A 623 -11.98 -16.16 -25.77
N GLY A 624 -12.99 -16.15 -24.91
CA GLY A 624 -12.81 -16.31 -23.45
C GLY A 624 -11.99 -17.53 -23.06
N PRO A 625 -11.66 -17.71 -21.78
CA PRO A 625 -10.81 -18.81 -21.32
C PRO A 625 -11.33 -20.13 -21.88
N THR A 626 -10.53 -20.78 -22.70
CA THR A 626 -10.82 -22.11 -23.22
C THR A 626 -10.41 -23.13 -22.15
N GLY A 627 -11.32 -23.45 -21.24
CA GLY A 627 -11.14 -24.56 -20.33
C GLY A 627 -11.55 -24.25 -18.88
N PRO A 628 -11.91 -25.27 -18.11
CA PRO A 628 -12.09 -25.11 -16.68
C PRO A 628 -10.76 -24.72 -16.02
N SER A 629 -10.80 -23.79 -15.07
CA SER A 629 -9.67 -23.48 -14.20
C SER A 629 -9.09 -24.79 -13.66
N MET A 630 -7.81 -25.05 -13.95
CA MET A 630 -7.15 -26.21 -13.33
C MET A 630 -7.16 -26.01 -11.82
N PRO A 631 -7.40 -27.09 -11.05
CA PRO A 631 -7.25 -27.03 -9.60
C PRO A 631 -5.84 -26.52 -9.29
N PRO A 632 -5.64 -25.78 -8.18
CA PRO A 632 -4.34 -25.28 -7.79
C PRO A 632 -3.33 -26.41 -7.87
N ALA A 633 -2.19 -26.18 -8.50
CA ALA A 633 -1.12 -27.16 -8.55
C ALA A 633 -0.77 -27.53 -7.10
N GLU A 634 -0.75 -28.83 -6.77
CA GLU A 634 -0.25 -29.26 -5.47
C GLU A 634 1.12 -28.60 -5.27
N PRO A 635 1.38 -27.95 -4.11
CA PRO A 635 2.68 -27.35 -3.85
C PRO A 635 3.76 -28.41 -4.06
N PRO A 636 4.90 -28.07 -4.67
CA PRO A 636 5.95 -29.03 -4.94
C PRO A 636 6.34 -29.69 -3.62
N ARG A 637 6.19 -31.03 -3.54
CA ARG A 637 6.49 -31.85 -2.34
C ARG A 637 7.95 -31.76 -1.85
N ALA A 638 8.78 -30.96 -2.52
CA ALA A 638 10.20 -30.81 -2.20
C ALA A 638 10.49 -30.09 -0.89
N GLU A 639 9.65 -29.16 -0.43
CA GLU A 639 9.93 -28.41 0.82
C GLU A 639 9.59 -29.21 2.08
N VAL A 640 8.60 -30.09 2.04
CA VAL A 640 8.26 -30.96 3.19
C VAL A 640 9.33 -32.05 3.38
N ALA A 641 9.93 -32.54 2.28
CA ALA A 641 11.02 -33.51 2.37
C ALA A 641 12.32 -32.93 2.95
N THR A 642 12.62 -31.64 2.67
CA THR A 642 13.81 -30.96 3.25
C THR A 642 13.62 -30.68 4.75
N SER A 643 12.45 -30.26 5.18
CA SER A 643 12.15 -29.99 6.59
C SER A 643 12.18 -31.29 7.42
N LEU A 644 11.61 -32.39 6.91
CA LEU A 644 11.69 -33.71 7.55
C LEU A 644 13.13 -34.25 7.56
N GLY A 645 13.89 -34.06 6.50
CA GLY A 645 15.29 -34.45 6.40
C GLY A 645 16.19 -33.75 7.41
N ILE A 646 15.99 -32.45 7.62
CA ILE A 646 16.72 -31.67 8.62
C ILE A 646 16.34 -32.08 10.05
N ALA A 647 15.06 -32.34 10.32
CA ALA A 647 14.60 -32.81 11.63
C ALA A 647 15.14 -34.22 11.97
N VAL A 648 15.17 -35.14 11.01
CA VAL A 648 15.72 -36.49 11.19
C VAL A 648 17.24 -36.45 11.37
N LEU A 649 17.97 -35.63 10.61
CA LEU A 649 19.42 -35.42 10.77
C LEU A 649 19.74 -34.81 12.14
N SER A 650 18.96 -33.86 12.62
CA SER A 650 19.15 -33.23 13.94
C SER A 650 18.92 -34.23 15.06
N LEU A 651 17.93 -35.12 14.98
CA LEU A 651 17.67 -36.18 15.95
C LEU A 651 18.79 -37.24 15.97
N VAL A 652 19.30 -37.65 14.80
CA VAL A 652 20.41 -38.59 14.67
C VAL A 652 21.69 -37.97 15.26
N PHE A 653 21.94 -36.67 15.01
CA PHE A 653 23.10 -35.97 15.57
C PHE A 653 23.02 -35.86 17.09
N ALA A 654 21.84 -35.53 17.62
CA ALA A 654 21.61 -35.49 19.08
C ALA A 654 21.80 -36.89 19.73
N ALA A 655 21.35 -37.96 19.10
CA ALA A 655 21.51 -39.33 19.58
C ALA A 655 23.00 -39.76 19.56
N VAL A 656 23.75 -39.39 18.53
CA VAL A 656 25.21 -39.66 18.44
C VAL A 656 25.99 -38.88 19.50
N LEU A 657 25.65 -37.62 19.74
CA LEU A 657 26.27 -36.79 20.79
C LEU A 657 25.97 -37.35 22.20
N LEU A 658 24.72 -37.75 22.45
CA LEU A 658 24.33 -38.35 23.74
C LEU A 658 25.06 -39.67 23.98
N ARG A 659 25.23 -40.52 22.98
CA ARG A 659 25.97 -41.76 23.04
C ARG A 659 27.45 -41.53 23.29
N TRP A 660 28.04 -40.47 22.70
CA TRP A 660 29.43 -40.09 22.90
C TRP A 660 29.67 -39.56 24.34
N VAL A 661 28.77 -38.76 24.88
CA VAL A 661 28.81 -38.27 26.27
C VAL A 661 28.67 -39.41 27.27
N ILE A 662 27.79 -40.39 27.01
CA ILE A 662 27.61 -41.55 27.87
C ILE A 662 28.88 -42.44 27.87
N ILE A 663 29.51 -42.64 26.71
CA ILE A 663 30.76 -43.43 26.62
C ILE A 663 31.92 -42.73 27.34
N ARG A 664 32.00 -41.40 27.26
CA ARG A 664 33.04 -40.64 28.00
C ARG A 664 32.86 -40.68 29.51
N ARG A 665 31.62 -40.67 30.02
CA ARG A 665 31.37 -40.77 31.49
C ARG A 665 31.71 -42.15 32.08
N ARG A 666 31.79 -43.20 31.27
CA ARG A 666 32.16 -44.53 31.73
C ARG A 666 33.68 -44.78 31.83
N LYS A 667 34.55 -43.83 31.52
CA LYS A 667 36.01 -43.95 31.55
C LYS A 667 36.71 -43.07 32.62
N VAL A 668 36.00 -42.66 33.67
CA VAL A 668 36.63 -42.03 34.83
C VAL A 668 36.94 -43.13 35.88
N PRO A 669 38.18 -43.46 36.17
CA PRO A 669 38.53 -44.43 37.24
C PRO A 669 38.25 -43.78 38.58
N THR A 670 37.55 -44.49 39.44
CA THR A 670 37.36 -44.13 40.84
C THR A 670 38.73 -44.28 41.60
N ILE A 671 39.32 -43.19 42.02
CA ILE A 671 40.45 -43.20 42.93
C ILE A 671 39.88 -43.45 44.33
N VAL A 672 40.11 -44.65 44.84
CA VAL A 672 39.90 -45.01 46.26
C VAL A 672 41.06 -44.46 47.05
N THR A 673 40.90 -43.49 47.91
CA THR A 673 41.81 -43.11 48.99
C THR A 673 41.45 -43.91 50.25
N GLN A 674 42.27 -44.82 50.61
CA GLN A 674 42.35 -45.37 51.98
C GLN A 674 43.13 -44.36 52.87
N THR A 675 42.60 -43.91 53.89
CA THR A 675 42.84 -43.82 55.34
C THR A 675 41.95 -42.77 55.96
#